data_8c9f0194c7313618a30fd631a41e27b8
#
_entry.id   8c9f0194c7313618a30fd631a41e27b8
#
_cell.length_a   1.000
_cell.length_b   1.000
_cell.length_c   1.000
_cell.angle_alpha   90.00
_cell.angle_beta   90.00
_cell.angle_gamma   90.00
#
_symmetry.space_group_name_H-M   'P 1'
#
loop_
_entity.id
_entity.type
_entity.pdbx_description
1 polymer ?
#
loop_
_entity_poly.entity_id
_entity_poly.type
_entity_poly.pdbx_seq_one_letter_code
_entity_poly.pdbx_strand_id
1 'polypeptide(L)'
;MKAEALAQYNTALKAGQKYYKTAVSRGKYPYPLVLDEILPESSIAGYDNLGILEIPTDSVIGTRFAGRKDALAGNFMPLLGPESEFAQKWMRLCEAHLSDEGIRDPIQCFEYLGRFYIQEGNKRCSVLKSYLAPTIPASVTRVIPRWSGDPEIQLYYEFMHFYSLSRLYGVEFRHPGGYARLQAALGFAPEHIWSTEERQSFSAVFSVFQKALEKLPEEHLSHTAAEFLLVWLQLFPFHEIQEVPTNELTARLEKLLPDVIALENERAIELRTEPAGKGPGVLTKILNAVIPEHLDIAFLYSCPPEESTWVRAHDDGRKVLEDRLGSRVTVKTWVRGGKDYGEILEAAIADGGDVVFATDAGMISACRKAATLHPNVRFLNCAVFQPYTGVRMYNGRTYECKFITGAVAGAMTRSDTIGYVANNPIFGTTASVNAFALGARMTNPNARIVLDWACLPGDPVQRLLEQGVTVISNREIVSPSMVQTHFEMGTFRVLLDGSLLPLASPFWDWGELYDKIVRSIFSGDWKTVSGSQAINYWWGMASGVLDVKLSDLLPDGVQSLGQILKEGICDGSIQPFRTRIFDQHGELRNDGSHTLSPEEILSMDWFCDNVDGCIPDFSLLRPEHGETVRVLGLYRDSLLPEAGGDQL
;
A
#
# COMPACT_ATOMS: atom_id res chain seq x y z
N MET A 1 55.47 -4.02 -12.72
CA MET A 1 54.93 -3.05 -11.75
C MET A 1 54.98 -1.59 -12.31
N LYS A 2 56.11 -0.95 -12.54
CA LYS A 2 56.12 0.49 -13.04
C LYS A 2 55.40 0.70 -14.36
N ALA A 3 55.61 -0.20 -15.38
CA ALA A 3 54.92 -0.10 -16.66
C ALA A 3 53.41 -0.36 -16.53
N GLU A 4 53.03 -1.25 -15.66
CA GLU A 4 51.64 -1.62 -15.37
C GLU A 4 50.92 -0.49 -14.59
N ALA A 5 51.57 0.11 -13.59
CA ALA A 5 51.03 1.27 -12.88
C ALA A 5 50.85 2.48 -13.81
N LEU A 6 51.75 2.71 -14.76
CA LEU A 6 51.61 3.76 -15.79
C LEU A 6 50.44 3.43 -16.75
N ALA A 7 50.30 2.18 -17.18
CA ALA A 7 49.18 1.75 -18.02
C ALA A 7 47.83 1.95 -17.31
N GLN A 8 47.75 1.57 -16.02
CA GLN A 8 46.54 1.77 -15.21
C GLN A 8 46.25 3.26 -15.00
N TYR A 9 47.27 4.10 -14.72
CA TYR A 9 47.10 5.53 -14.62
C TYR A 9 46.51 6.13 -15.89
N ASN A 10 47.03 5.75 -17.08
CA ASN A 10 46.53 6.23 -18.35
C ASN A 10 45.09 5.81 -18.61
N THR A 11 44.71 4.60 -18.18
CA THR A 11 43.33 4.12 -18.28
C THR A 11 42.42 4.94 -17.35
N ALA A 12 42.81 5.16 -16.11
CA ALA A 12 42.10 5.98 -15.14
C ALA A 12 41.99 7.46 -15.61
N LEU A 13 43.06 8.02 -16.17
CA LEU A 13 43.06 9.38 -16.74
C LEU A 13 42.04 9.53 -17.89
N LYS A 14 41.99 8.57 -18.81
CA LYS A 14 40.97 8.58 -19.88
C LYS A 14 39.55 8.51 -19.31
N ALA A 15 39.32 7.68 -18.28
CA ALA A 15 38.02 7.56 -17.62
C ALA A 15 37.63 8.88 -16.92
N GLY A 16 38.59 9.55 -16.23
CA GLY A 16 38.38 10.85 -15.60
C GLY A 16 38.02 11.94 -16.61
N GLN A 17 38.78 12.03 -17.71
CA GLN A 17 38.54 12.98 -18.79
C GLN A 17 37.19 12.76 -19.48
N LYS A 18 36.79 11.49 -19.69
CA LYS A 18 35.48 11.14 -20.26
C LYS A 18 34.37 11.58 -19.32
N TYR A 19 34.47 11.28 -18.03
CA TYR A 19 33.50 11.69 -17.03
C TYR A 19 33.35 13.22 -16.99
N TYR A 20 34.47 13.94 -16.89
CA TYR A 20 34.51 15.40 -16.88
C TYR A 20 33.76 16.01 -18.08
N LYS A 21 34.12 15.57 -19.31
CA LYS A 21 33.47 16.05 -20.53
C LYS A 21 31.97 15.77 -20.55
N THR A 22 31.56 14.58 -20.10
CA THR A 22 30.15 14.18 -20.04
C THR A 22 29.39 15.00 -19.00
N ALA A 23 29.97 15.25 -17.82
CA ALA A 23 29.35 16.08 -16.81
C ALA A 23 29.14 17.51 -17.29
N VAL A 24 30.19 18.14 -17.86
CA VAL A 24 30.14 19.50 -18.41
C VAL A 24 29.09 19.61 -19.53
N SER A 25 29.05 18.64 -20.47
CA SER A 25 28.10 18.67 -21.57
C SER A 25 26.63 18.55 -21.10
N ARG A 26 26.41 17.99 -19.91
CA ARG A 26 25.09 17.84 -19.29
C ARG A 26 24.78 18.95 -18.27
N GLY A 27 25.64 19.97 -18.14
CA GLY A 27 25.49 21.04 -17.16
C GLY A 27 25.66 20.58 -15.71
N LYS A 28 26.30 19.42 -15.46
CA LYS A 28 26.55 18.88 -14.13
C LYS A 28 27.94 19.28 -13.63
N TYR A 29 28.07 19.39 -12.29
CA TYR A 29 29.34 19.65 -11.64
C TYR A 29 30.34 18.50 -11.89
N PRO A 30 31.54 18.78 -12.47
CA PRO A 30 32.41 17.73 -12.95
C PRO A 30 33.43 17.20 -11.94
N TYR A 31 33.53 17.81 -10.77
CA TYR A 31 34.51 17.48 -9.73
C TYR A 31 33.87 16.74 -8.55
N PRO A 32 34.67 16.17 -7.59
CA PRO A 32 34.15 15.66 -6.35
C PRO A 32 33.43 16.78 -5.56
N LEU A 33 32.30 16.45 -4.93
CA LEU A 33 31.59 17.39 -4.06
C LEU A 33 32.46 17.80 -2.87
N VAL A 34 32.25 19.01 -2.34
CA VAL A 34 32.99 19.51 -1.18
C VAL A 34 32.03 19.65 -0.02
N LEU A 35 32.26 18.90 1.07
CA LEU A 35 31.35 18.87 2.22
C LEU A 35 31.21 20.26 2.85
N ASP A 36 32.31 20.99 3.06
CA ASP A 36 32.30 22.32 3.68
C ASP A 36 31.62 23.40 2.80
N GLU A 37 31.43 23.13 1.47
CA GLU A 37 30.67 23.99 0.57
C GLU A 37 29.14 23.72 0.63
N ILE A 38 28.72 22.50 1.00
CA ILE A 38 27.32 22.09 1.01
C ILE A 38 26.70 22.06 2.42
N LEU A 39 27.53 21.98 3.48
CA LEU A 39 27.08 21.86 4.85
C LEU A 39 27.66 22.98 5.72
N PRO A 40 26.87 24.02 6.05
CA PRO A 40 27.29 25.06 6.97
C PRO A 40 27.50 24.52 8.39
N GLU A 41 28.53 25.03 9.11
CA GLU A 41 28.76 24.63 10.51
C GLU A 41 27.55 24.85 11.42
N SER A 42 26.74 25.88 11.13
CA SER A 42 25.48 26.14 11.87
C SER A 42 24.45 25.04 11.79
N SER A 43 24.52 24.18 10.76
CA SER A 43 23.63 23.03 10.55
C SER A 43 24.14 21.77 11.22
N ILE A 44 25.29 21.77 11.85
CA ILE A 44 25.89 20.63 12.52
C ILE A 44 25.48 20.63 14.00
N ALA A 45 24.95 19.49 14.48
CA ALA A 45 24.66 19.26 15.89
C ALA A 45 25.86 18.62 16.62
N GLY A 46 26.66 17.81 15.93
CA GLY A 46 27.80 17.11 16.51
C GLY A 46 28.50 16.18 15.54
N TYR A 47 29.45 15.45 16.09
CA TYR A 47 30.23 14.43 15.37
C TYR A 47 30.25 13.13 16.18
N ASP A 48 30.19 12.00 15.47
CA ASP A 48 30.32 10.67 16.07
C ASP A 48 31.45 9.91 15.36
N ASN A 49 32.37 9.31 16.16
CA ASN A 49 33.48 8.53 15.63
C ASN A 49 33.09 7.06 15.49
N LEU A 50 32.86 6.62 14.26
CA LEU A 50 32.44 5.25 13.94
C LEU A 50 33.62 4.26 13.91
N GLY A 51 34.85 4.72 14.02
CA GLY A 51 36.06 3.89 13.93
C GLY A 51 36.43 3.52 12.49
N ILE A 52 37.05 2.37 12.32
CA ILE A 52 37.47 1.84 11.01
C ILE A 52 36.35 0.94 10.45
N LEU A 53 35.85 1.29 9.28
CA LEU A 53 34.78 0.60 8.57
C LEU A 53 35.21 0.27 7.15
N GLU A 54 34.67 -0.83 6.59
CA GLU A 54 34.67 -1.09 5.15
C GLU A 54 33.48 -0.36 4.51
N ILE A 55 33.76 0.76 3.84
CA ILE A 55 32.71 1.59 3.23
C ILE A 55 32.51 1.24 1.76
N PRO A 56 31.27 1.27 1.23
CA PRO A 56 31.00 1.04 -0.18
C PRO A 56 31.71 2.08 -1.04
N THR A 57 32.44 1.63 -2.06
CA THR A 57 33.21 2.51 -2.94
C THR A 57 32.36 3.56 -3.67
N ASP A 58 31.13 3.20 -4.04
CA ASP A 58 30.21 4.08 -4.76
C ASP A 58 29.58 5.16 -3.85
N SER A 59 29.54 4.92 -2.54
CA SER A 59 29.06 5.91 -1.56
C SER A 59 30.09 7.01 -1.28
N VAL A 60 31.34 6.89 -1.78
CA VAL A 60 32.36 7.95 -1.70
C VAL A 60 32.16 8.93 -2.85
N ILE A 61 31.59 10.10 -2.55
CA ILE A 61 31.15 11.08 -3.56
C ILE A 61 31.89 12.42 -3.53
N GLY A 62 32.66 12.68 -2.46
CA GLY A 62 33.26 13.98 -2.29
C GLY A 62 34.51 14.03 -1.42
N THR A 63 34.98 15.24 -1.21
CA THR A 63 36.09 15.60 -0.30
C THR A 63 35.60 16.55 0.77
N ARG A 64 36.22 16.57 1.94
CA ARG A 64 35.87 17.54 2.97
C ARG A 64 36.20 18.97 2.53
N PHE A 65 37.40 19.18 2.00
CA PHE A 65 37.94 20.51 1.65
C PHE A 65 38.10 20.68 0.15
N ALA A 66 37.98 21.92 -0.33
CA ALA A 66 38.12 22.29 -1.74
C ALA A 66 39.56 22.15 -2.30
N GLY A 67 40.56 21.84 -1.46
CA GLY A 67 41.96 21.79 -1.87
C GLY A 67 42.26 20.75 -2.94
N ARG A 68 42.72 21.15 -4.12
CA ARG A 68 43.10 20.32 -5.29
C ARG A 68 41.94 19.48 -5.86
N LYS A 69 40.71 20.00 -5.76
CA LYS A 69 39.53 19.34 -6.33
C LYS A 69 39.63 19.11 -7.84
N ASP A 70 40.39 19.96 -8.54
CA ASP A 70 40.67 19.94 -9.98
C ASP A 70 41.64 18.83 -10.44
N ALA A 71 42.28 18.14 -9.50
CA ALA A 71 43.12 16.98 -9.83
C ALA A 71 42.34 15.68 -10.15
N LEU A 72 41.07 15.62 -9.72
CA LEU A 72 40.18 14.45 -9.85
C LEU A 72 38.86 14.88 -10.47
N ALA A 73 38.31 14.00 -11.31
CA ALA A 73 36.92 14.09 -11.76
C ALA A 73 35.96 13.62 -10.64
N GLY A 74 34.67 13.89 -10.76
CA GLY A 74 33.65 13.49 -9.78
C GLY A 74 33.59 11.97 -9.52
N ASN A 75 34.07 11.15 -10.43
CA ASN A 75 34.25 9.71 -10.22
C ASN A 75 35.60 9.34 -9.56
N PHE A 76 36.31 10.31 -9.01
CA PHE A 76 37.65 10.16 -8.41
C PHE A 76 38.75 9.70 -9.36
N MET A 77 38.55 9.68 -10.67
CA MET A 77 39.60 9.38 -11.62
C MET A 77 40.45 10.62 -11.91
N PRO A 78 41.78 10.45 -12.20
CA PRO A 78 42.71 11.54 -12.45
C PRO A 78 42.31 12.44 -13.63
N LEU A 79 42.63 13.74 -13.52
CA LEU A 79 42.54 14.71 -14.63
C LEU A 79 43.90 15.26 -15.06
N LEU A 80 44.94 15.12 -14.23
CA LEU A 80 46.27 15.62 -14.48
C LEU A 80 47.10 14.65 -15.33
N GLY A 81 48.02 15.18 -16.14
CA GLY A 81 48.88 14.39 -16.99
C GLY A 81 49.83 13.47 -16.21
N PRO A 82 50.40 12.43 -16.87
CA PRO A 82 51.25 11.41 -16.22
C PRO A 82 52.59 11.97 -15.65
N GLU A 83 53.02 13.13 -16.12
CA GLU A 83 54.24 13.79 -15.64
C GLU A 83 54.01 14.61 -14.33
N SER A 84 52.77 14.72 -13.89
CA SER A 84 52.46 15.51 -12.68
C SER A 84 52.93 14.81 -11.40
N GLU A 85 53.22 15.62 -10.36
CA GLU A 85 53.52 15.10 -9.02
C GLU A 85 52.37 14.24 -8.47
N PHE A 86 51.16 14.60 -8.84
CA PHE A 86 49.97 13.79 -8.49
C PHE A 86 50.07 12.39 -9.09
N ALA A 87 50.38 12.29 -10.39
CA ALA A 87 50.49 11.02 -11.10
C ALA A 87 51.60 10.13 -10.52
N GLN A 88 52.76 10.72 -10.20
CA GLN A 88 53.86 9.95 -9.58
C GLN A 88 53.47 9.35 -8.24
N LYS A 89 52.78 10.12 -7.38
CA LYS A 89 52.29 9.61 -6.08
C LYS A 89 51.20 8.57 -6.26
N TRP A 90 50.30 8.74 -7.24
CA TRP A 90 49.24 7.81 -7.58
C TRP A 90 49.81 6.48 -8.08
N MET A 91 50.80 6.53 -8.99
CA MET A 91 51.45 5.31 -9.53
C MET A 91 52.23 4.54 -8.45
N ARG A 92 52.83 5.22 -7.49
CA ARG A 92 53.49 4.52 -6.32
C ARG A 92 52.46 3.78 -5.49
N LEU A 93 51.27 4.34 -5.25
CA LEU A 93 50.21 3.66 -4.54
C LEU A 93 49.65 2.48 -5.35
N CYS A 94 49.58 2.62 -6.68
CA CYS A 94 49.21 1.54 -7.58
C CYS A 94 50.25 0.39 -7.53
N GLU A 95 51.54 0.71 -7.52
CA GLU A 95 52.62 -0.30 -7.35
C GLU A 95 52.49 -1.02 -6.02
N ALA A 96 52.21 -0.29 -4.91
CA ALA A 96 51.94 -0.88 -3.62
C ALA A 96 50.73 -1.81 -3.61
N HIS A 97 49.65 -1.38 -4.30
CA HIS A 97 48.43 -2.20 -4.46
C HIS A 97 48.70 -3.52 -5.22
N LEU A 98 49.58 -3.49 -6.22
CA LEU A 98 49.95 -4.64 -7.03
C LEU A 98 51.02 -5.56 -6.35
N SER A 99 51.61 -5.11 -5.24
CA SER A 99 52.55 -5.90 -4.47
C SER A 99 51.88 -6.61 -3.31
N ASP A 100 52.62 -7.54 -2.64
CA ASP A 100 52.13 -8.22 -1.44
C ASP A 100 51.89 -7.29 -0.25
N GLU A 101 52.37 -6.05 -0.30
CA GLU A 101 52.13 -5.06 0.75
C GLU A 101 50.69 -4.57 0.76
N GLY A 102 50.08 -4.37 -0.42
CA GLY A 102 48.75 -3.83 -0.57
C GLY A 102 48.65 -2.38 -0.11
N ILE A 103 47.44 -1.80 -0.17
CA ILE A 103 47.09 -0.50 0.45
C ILE A 103 46.48 -0.80 1.81
N ARG A 104 47.27 -0.66 2.88
CA ARG A 104 46.89 -1.06 4.26
C ARG A 104 46.29 0.09 5.07
N ASP A 105 46.72 1.34 4.81
CA ASP A 105 46.26 2.49 5.60
C ASP A 105 44.82 2.88 5.23
N PRO A 106 43.87 2.92 6.18
CA PRO A 106 42.52 3.38 5.91
C PRO A 106 42.53 4.85 5.45
N ILE A 107 41.59 5.22 4.59
CA ILE A 107 41.36 6.63 4.30
C ILE A 107 40.67 7.27 5.51
N GLN A 108 40.78 8.61 5.63
CA GLN A 108 40.01 9.35 6.62
C GLN A 108 38.86 10.07 5.92
N CYS A 109 37.67 9.90 6.40
CA CYS A 109 36.49 10.50 5.78
C CYS A 109 35.43 10.93 6.80
N PHE A 110 34.59 11.85 6.35
CA PHE A 110 33.33 12.21 7.01
C PHE A 110 32.18 11.51 6.32
N GLU A 111 31.25 11.03 7.11
CA GLU A 111 29.96 10.51 6.64
C GLU A 111 28.88 11.57 6.93
N TYR A 112 28.08 11.89 5.90
CA TYR A 112 26.95 12.79 5.99
C TYR A 112 25.84 12.30 5.05
N LEU A 113 24.64 12.10 5.57
CA LEU A 113 23.47 11.59 4.84
C LEU A 113 23.75 10.28 4.06
N GLY A 114 24.48 9.35 4.69
CA GLY A 114 24.84 8.07 4.09
C GLY A 114 25.93 8.14 3.00
N ARG A 115 26.53 9.32 2.77
CA ARG A 115 27.59 9.54 1.77
C ARG A 115 28.90 9.89 2.45
N PHE A 116 30.03 9.52 1.79
CA PHE A 116 31.36 9.71 2.36
C PHE A 116 32.15 10.79 1.62
N TYR A 117 32.81 11.64 2.40
CA TYR A 117 33.61 12.77 1.95
C TYR A 117 35.04 12.63 2.50
N ILE A 118 36.02 12.45 1.63
CA ILE A 118 37.38 12.14 2.02
C ILE A 118 38.06 13.40 2.61
N GLN A 119 38.61 13.27 3.80
CA GLN A 119 39.52 14.27 4.40
C GLN A 119 40.95 13.97 3.99
N GLU A 120 41.39 12.69 4.09
CA GLU A 120 42.72 12.25 3.71
C GLU A 120 42.63 10.90 2.98
N GLY A 121 43.45 10.75 1.90
CA GLY A 121 43.54 9.50 1.14
C GLY A 121 42.87 9.52 -0.23
N ASN A 122 42.60 10.70 -0.83
CA ASN A 122 42.00 10.85 -2.16
C ASN A 122 42.68 9.99 -3.24
N LYS A 123 44.02 9.87 -3.22
CA LYS A 123 44.75 9.04 -4.19
C LYS A 123 44.57 7.55 -3.92
N ARG A 124 44.51 7.13 -2.64
CA ARG A 124 44.21 5.74 -2.25
C ARG A 124 42.83 5.33 -2.77
N CYS A 125 41.83 6.17 -2.51
CA CYS A 125 40.48 5.97 -3.04
C CYS A 125 40.47 5.90 -4.57
N SER A 126 41.17 6.82 -5.26
CA SER A 126 41.28 6.84 -6.72
C SER A 126 41.88 5.55 -7.28
N VAL A 127 42.93 5.03 -6.66
CA VAL A 127 43.54 3.75 -7.06
C VAL A 127 42.54 2.60 -6.87
N LEU A 128 41.93 2.46 -5.70
CA LEU A 128 40.99 1.39 -5.41
C LEU A 128 39.75 1.45 -6.32
N LYS A 129 39.20 2.63 -6.57
CA LYS A 129 38.12 2.83 -7.56
C LYS A 129 38.55 2.42 -8.97
N SER A 130 39.80 2.67 -9.38
CA SER A 130 40.32 2.28 -10.71
C SER A 130 40.41 0.77 -10.90
N TYR A 131 40.48 0.01 -9.83
CA TYR A 131 40.45 -1.45 -9.79
C TYR A 131 39.06 -2.02 -9.47
N LEU A 132 38.02 -1.18 -9.45
CA LEU A 132 36.64 -1.57 -9.15
C LEU A 132 36.51 -2.28 -7.79
N ALA A 133 37.29 -1.86 -6.78
CA ALA A 133 37.18 -2.41 -5.44
C ALA A 133 35.76 -2.13 -4.91
N PRO A 134 35.06 -3.14 -4.39
CA PRO A 134 33.69 -2.97 -3.88
C PRO A 134 33.62 -2.13 -2.61
N THR A 135 34.66 -2.24 -1.76
CA THR A 135 34.76 -1.51 -0.49
C THR A 135 36.14 -0.87 -0.32
N ILE A 136 36.21 0.12 0.57
CA ILE A 136 37.47 0.81 0.96
C ILE A 136 37.52 0.87 2.49
N PRO A 137 38.66 0.46 3.12
CA PRO A 137 38.84 0.65 4.54
C PRO A 137 38.95 2.16 4.87
N ALA A 138 38.13 2.65 5.78
CA ALA A 138 38.04 4.07 6.13
C ALA A 138 37.89 4.26 7.63
N SER A 139 38.64 5.24 8.19
CA SER A 139 38.35 5.81 9.50
C SER A 139 37.28 6.88 9.32
N VAL A 140 36.09 6.63 9.87
CA VAL A 140 34.88 7.39 9.58
C VAL A 140 34.47 8.24 10.78
N THR A 141 34.28 9.54 10.54
CA THR A 141 33.62 10.47 11.46
C THR A 141 32.25 10.84 10.87
N ARG A 142 31.17 10.48 11.54
CA ARG A 142 29.80 10.87 11.17
C ARG A 142 29.54 12.31 11.54
N VAL A 143 28.94 13.07 10.63
CA VAL A 143 28.40 14.41 10.90
C VAL A 143 26.92 14.25 11.24
N ILE A 144 26.54 14.72 12.43
CA ILE A 144 25.15 14.69 12.89
C ILE A 144 24.53 16.06 12.55
N PRO A 145 23.57 16.13 11.61
CA PRO A 145 22.89 17.38 11.30
C PRO A 145 21.99 17.81 12.47
N ARG A 146 21.65 19.08 12.54
CA ARG A 146 20.61 19.56 13.46
C ARG A 146 19.26 19.01 13.00
N TRP A 147 18.48 18.49 13.96
CA TRP A 147 17.12 18.06 13.71
C TRP A 147 16.28 19.18 13.10
N SER A 148 15.55 18.86 12.05
CA SER A 148 14.62 19.78 11.38
C SER A 148 13.43 19.00 10.83
N GLY A 149 12.39 19.72 10.37
CA GLY A 149 11.25 19.13 9.66
C GLY A 149 11.55 18.71 8.22
N ASP A 150 12.80 18.83 7.76
CA ASP A 150 13.21 18.37 6.42
C ASP A 150 13.14 16.85 6.33
N PRO A 151 12.39 16.29 5.36
CA PRO A 151 12.23 14.82 5.20
C PRO A 151 13.57 14.08 5.05
N GLU A 152 14.58 14.66 4.40
CA GLU A 152 15.90 14.06 4.24
C GLU A 152 16.64 13.94 5.59
N ILE A 153 16.50 14.95 6.44
CA ILE A 153 17.07 14.93 7.80
C ILE A 153 16.34 13.93 8.69
N GLN A 154 14.99 13.87 8.62
CA GLN A 154 14.21 12.89 9.37
C GLN A 154 14.60 11.47 8.97
N LEU A 155 14.65 11.18 7.66
CA LEU A 155 15.06 9.88 7.14
C LEU A 155 16.48 9.52 7.57
N TYR A 156 17.40 10.49 7.62
CA TYR A 156 18.77 10.24 8.07
C TYR A 156 18.84 9.91 9.56
N TYR A 157 18.00 10.51 10.40
CA TYR A 157 17.90 10.14 11.81
C TYR A 157 17.36 8.72 12.00
N GLU A 158 16.38 8.29 11.20
CA GLU A 158 15.92 6.90 11.17
C GLU A 158 17.05 5.95 10.73
N PHE A 159 17.80 6.32 9.69
CA PHE A 159 18.98 5.55 9.26
C PHE A 159 20.02 5.44 10.39
N MET A 160 20.35 6.51 11.09
CA MET A 160 21.32 6.49 12.20
C MET A 160 20.85 5.53 13.30
N HIS A 161 19.55 5.56 13.63
CA HIS A 161 18.97 4.63 14.59
C HIS A 161 19.09 3.18 14.11
N PHE A 162 18.63 2.90 12.88
CA PHE A 162 18.75 1.57 12.26
C PHE A 162 20.20 1.09 12.20
N TYR A 163 21.15 1.95 11.81
CA TYR A 163 22.57 1.64 11.80
C TYR A 163 23.11 1.31 13.21
N SER A 164 22.63 1.99 14.24
CA SER A 164 23.04 1.69 15.63
C SER A 164 22.71 0.25 16.02
N LEU A 165 21.62 -0.29 15.50
CA LEU A 165 21.11 -1.64 15.75
C LEU A 165 21.72 -2.68 14.80
N SER A 166 21.73 -2.41 13.51
CA SER A 166 22.08 -3.35 12.45
C SER A 166 23.54 -3.30 11.98
N ARG A 167 24.22 -2.14 12.10
CA ARG A 167 25.54 -1.85 11.51
C ARG A 167 25.59 -2.01 9.98
N LEU A 168 24.45 -1.88 9.26
CA LEU A 168 24.36 -2.00 7.81
C LEU A 168 24.28 -0.63 7.15
N TYR A 169 25.15 -0.38 6.15
CA TYR A 169 25.14 0.84 5.33
C TYR A 169 24.39 0.71 3.99
N GLY A 170 24.29 -0.48 3.45
CA GLY A 170 23.77 -0.72 2.10
C GLY A 170 22.24 -0.75 1.99
N VAL A 171 21.51 -0.41 3.06
CA VAL A 171 20.06 -0.38 3.10
C VAL A 171 19.62 1.09 3.04
N GLU A 172 19.01 1.50 1.96
CA GLU A 172 18.57 2.89 1.73
C GLU A 172 17.06 2.93 1.46
N PHE A 173 16.37 3.85 2.11
CA PHE A 173 14.98 4.23 1.83
C PHE A 173 14.91 5.67 1.36
N ARG A 174 13.81 6.06 0.69
CA ARG A 174 13.55 7.44 0.26
C ARG A 174 12.57 8.18 1.15
N HIS A 175 11.75 7.41 1.87
CA HIS A 175 10.68 7.94 2.72
C HIS A 175 10.84 7.47 4.16
N PRO A 176 10.47 8.31 5.14
CA PRO A 176 10.47 7.94 6.55
C PRO A 176 9.61 6.71 6.86
N GLY A 177 9.95 5.99 7.92
CA GLY A 177 9.25 4.78 8.38
C GLY A 177 9.73 3.48 7.72
N GLY A 178 10.55 3.53 6.67
CA GLY A 178 11.02 2.35 5.94
C GLY A 178 11.86 1.40 6.79
N TYR A 179 12.77 1.94 7.59
CA TYR A 179 13.67 1.15 8.44
C TYR A 179 12.92 0.37 9.52
N ALA A 180 11.97 1.01 10.19
CA ALA A 180 11.15 0.36 11.23
C ALA A 180 10.28 -0.76 10.62
N ARG A 181 9.68 -0.51 9.44
CA ARG A 181 8.91 -1.51 8.69
C ARG A 181 9.76 -2.71 8.26
N LEU A 182 11.00 -2.46 7.80
CA LEU A 182 11.92 -3.55 7.43
C LEU A 182 12.26 -4.42 8.63
N GLN A 183 12.59 -3.82 9.77
CA GLN A 183 12.92 -4.54 10.98
C GLN A 183 11.75 -5.41 11.45
N ALA A 184 10.55 -4.86 11.48
CA ALA A 184 9.34 -5.60 11.81
C ALA A 184 9.02 -6.71 10.79
N ALA A 185 9.18 -6.47 9.48
CA ALA A 185 8.95 -7.46 8.44
C ALA A 185 9.93 -8.64 8.49
N LEU A 186 11.14 -8.42 9.03
CA LEU A 186 12.13 -9.47 9.30
C LEU A 186 11.90 -10.21 10.64
N GLY A 187 10.86 -9.83 11.41
CA GLY A 187 10.53 -10.45 12.67
C GLY A 187 11.26 -9.88 13.89
N PHE A 188 11.95 -8.74 13.74
CA PHE A 188 12.69 -8.13 14.84
C PHE A 188 11.84 -7.14 15.65
N ALA A 189 12.08 -7.13 16.97
CA ALA A 189 11.56 -6.08 17.83
C ALA A 189 12.18 -4.71 17.47
N PRO A 190 11.52 -3.58 17.76
CA PRO A 190 12.00 -2.23 17.37
C PRO A 190 13.42 -1.90 17.82
N GLU A 191 13.85 -2.38 19.00
CA GLU A 191 15.18 -2.14 19.60
C GLU A 191 16.10 -3.37 19.52
N HIS A 192 15.81 -4.33 18.63
CA HIS A 192 16.65 -5.51 18.45
C HIS A 192 18.01 -5.15 17.89
N ILE A 193 19.09 -5.52 18.61
CA ILE A 193 20.47 -5.36 18.14
C ILE A 193 20.86 -6.60 17.35
N TRP A 194 21.14 -6.43 16.09
CA TRP A 194 21.49 -7.54 15.19
C TRP A 194 22.81 -8.22 15.57
N SER A 195 22.78 -9.51 15.69
CA SER A 195 23.97 -10.33 15.87
C SER A 195 24.87 -10.31 14.61
N THR A 196 26.10 -10.80 14.72
CA THR A 196 27.00 -10.90 13.56
C THR A 196 26.45 -11.87 12.51
N GLU A 197 25.79 -12.93 12.95
CA GLU A 197 25.20 -13.97 12.09
C GLU A 197 24.01 -13.42 11.31
N GLU A 198 23.09 -12.72 11.97
CA GLU A 198 21.94 -12.04 11.31
C GLU A 198 22.38 -11.02 10.27
N ARG A 199 23.41 -10.21 10.59
CA ARG A 199 23.98 -9.25 9.63
C ARG A 199 24.58 -9.91 8.40
N GLN A 200 25.34 -11.01 8.60
CA GLN A 200 25.97 -11.74 7.51
C GLN A 200 24.91 -12.43 6.63
N SER A 201 23.94 -13.08 7.26
CA SER A 201 22.80 -13.72 6.57
C SER A 201 22.04 -12.69 5.73
N PHE A 202 21.61 -11.58 6.35
CA PHE A 202 20.92 -10.52 5.64
C PHE A 202 21.73 -9.96 4.47
N SER A 203 23.00 -9.63 4.69
CA SER A 203 23.87 -9.03 3.65
C SER A 203 24.06 -9.99 2.46
N ALA A 204 24.21 -11.28 2.71
CA ALA A 204 24.34 -12.28 1.65
C ALA A 204 23.08 -12.37 0.79
N VAL A 205 21.90 -12.49 1.42
CA VAL A 205 20.60 -12.56 0.73
C VAL A 205 20.29 -11.26 0.01
N PHE A 206 20.48 -10.12 0.67
CA PHE A 206 20.21 -8.80 0.11
C PHE A 206 21.10 -8.48 -1.10
N SER A 207 22.37 -8.96 -1.11
CA SER A 207 23.25 -8.83 -2.27
C SER A 207 22.73 -9.61 -3.50
N VAL A 208 22.12 -10.80 -3.29
CA VAL A 208 21.47 -11.56 -4.38
C VAL A 208 20.28 -10.78 -4.93
N PHE A 209 19.47 -10.22 -4.03
CA PHE A 209 18.31 -9.42 -4.36
C PHE A 209 18.67 -8.17 -5.18
N GLN A 210 19.69 -7.42 -4.74
CA GLN A 210 20.21 -6.24 -5.46
C GLN A 210 20.69 -6.60 -6.87
N LYS A 211 21.43 -7.70 -7.03
CA LYS A 211 21.89 -8.16 -8.35
C LYS A 211 20.76 -8.58 -9.28
N ALA A 212 19.65 -9.06 -8.76
CA ALA A 212 18.48 -9.35 -9.56
C ALA A 212 17.77 -8.06 -10.02
N LEU A 213 17.71 -7.04 -9.14
CA LEU A 213 17.17 -5.72 -9.48
C LEU A 213 17.98 -4.99 -10.54
N GLU A 214 19.33 -5.07 -10.52
CA GLU A 214 20.21 -4.46 -11.52
C GLU A 214 19.93 -4.96 -12.95
N LYS A 215 19.22 -6.07 -13.11
CA LYS A 215 18.82 -6.61 -14.44
C LYS A 215 17.51 -6.01 -14.95
N LEU A 216 16.77 -5.29 -14.12
CA LEU A 216 15.57 -4.58 -14.54
C LEU A 216 15.92 -3.40 -15.46
N PRO A 217 14.99 -2.95 -16.34
CA PRO A 217 15.18 -1.76 -17.15
C PRO A 217 15.52 -0.50 -16.32
N GLU A 218 16.34 0.41 -16.88
CA GLU A 218 16.80 1.62 -16.18
C GLU A 218 15.67 2.50 -15.62
N GLU A 219 14.52 2.51 -16.26
CA GLU A 219 13.32 3.22 -15.81
C GLU A 219 12.77 2.71 -14.45
N HIS A 220 13.15 1.50 -14.06
CA HIS A 220 12.77 0.87 -12.80
C HIS A 220 13.75 1.17 -11.65
N LEU A 221 14.91 1.75 -11.95
CA LEU A 221 15.95 2.10 -10.97
C LEU A 221 15.63 3.37 -10.16
N SER A 222 14.42 3.92 -10.30
CA SER A 222 13.97 5.06 -9.49
C SER A 222 13.72 4.69 -8.03
N HIS A 223 13.60 3.40 -7.70
CA HIS A 223 13.31 2.89 -6.35
C HIS A 223 14.50 2.14 -5.76
N THR A 224 14.60 2.11 -4.43
CA THR A 224 15.70 1.44 -3.75
C THR A 224 15.45 -0.07 -3.60
N ALA A 225 16.53 -0.84 -3.44
CA ALA A 225 16.40 -2.27 -3.20
C ALA A 225 15.65 -2.59 -1.88
N ALA A 226 15.74 -1.70 -0.88
CA ALA A 226 15.04 -1.88 0.38
C ALA A 226 13.53 -1.65 0.25
N GLU A 227 13.09 -0.74 -0.62
CA GLU A 227 11.67 -0.53 -0.94
C GLU A 227 11.08 -1.75 -1.65
N PHE A 228 11.79 -2.31 -2.63
CA PHE A 228 11.41 -3.59 -3.25
C PHE A 228 11.38 -4.74 -2.25
N LEU A 229 12.35 -4.79 -1.32
CA LEU A 229 12.40 -5.82 -0.30
C LEU A 229 11.20 -5.75 0.65
N LEU A 230 10.75 -4.56 1.03
CA LEU A 230 9.53 -4.40 1.84
C LEU A 230 8.30 -4.98 1.15
N VAL A 231 8.15 -4.79 -0.16
CA VAL A 231 7.04 -5.38 -0.93
C VAL A 231 7.20 -6.89 -1.03
N TRP A 232 8.42 -7.38 -1.28
CA TRP A 232 8.73 -8.81 -1.31
C TRP A 232 8.33 -9.51 -0.01
N LEU A 233 8.75 -8.96 1.14
CA LEU A 233 8.49 -9.53 2.47
C LEU A 233 7.00 -9.58 2.86
N GLN A 234 6.15 -8.80 2.19
CA GLN A 234 4.70 -8.92 2.36
C GLN A 234 4.11 -10.18 1.70
N LEU A 235 4.81 -10.80 0.75
CA LEU A 235 4.31 -11.87 -0.09
C LEU A 235 5.13 -13.15 0.00
N PHE A 236 6.44 -13.02 0.17
CA PHE A 236 7.40 -14.11 0.13
C PHE A 236 8.32 -14.06 1.34
N PRO A 237 8.72 -15.22 1.90
CA PRO A 237 9.73 -15.28 2.95
C PRO A 237 11.09 -14.74 2.48
N PHE A 238 11.88 -14.22 3.41
CA PHE A 238 13.19 -13.66 3.11
C PHE A 238 14.17 -14.71 2.52
N HIS A 239 14.18 -15.93 3.06
CA HIS A 239 15.05 -17.01 2.60
C HIS A 239 14.76 -17.46 1.15
N GLU A 240 13.52 -17.32 0.67
CA GLU A 240 13.11 -17.72 -0.69
C GLU A 240 13.92 -16.97 -1.78
N ILE A 241 14.46 -15.79 -1.46
CA ILE A 241 15.32 -15.02 -2.37
C ILE A 241 16.54 -15.82 -2.86
N GLN A 242 17.12 -16.67 -2.01
CA GLN A 242 18.26 -17.51 -2.38
C GLN A 242 17.86 -18.82 -3.07
N GLU A 243 16.65 -19.29 -2.83
CA GLU A 243 16.13 -20.54 -3.39
C GLU A 243 15.64 -20.37 -4.83
N VAL A 244 15.18 -19.17 -5.18
CA VAL A 244 14.64 -18.87 -6.51
C VAL A 244 15.76 -18.59 -7.50
N PRO A 245 15.75 -19.20 -8.71
CA PRO A 245 16.70 -18.85 -9.76
C PRO A 245 16.66 -17.36 -10.12
N THR A 246 17.83 -16.75 -10.38
CA THR A 246 17.94 -15.30 -10.56
C THR A 246 17.04 -14.73 -11.67
N ASN A 247 16.83 -15.46 -12.76
CA ASN A 247 15.93 -15.04 -13.85
C ASN A 247 14.46 -15.02 -13.41
N GLU A 248 14.05 -15.97 -12.59
CA GLU A 248 12.72 -16.02 -12.01
C GLU A 248 12.54 -14.92 -10.94
N LEU A 249 13.54 -14.73 -10.08
CA LEU A 249 13.56 -13.64 -9.12
C LEU A 249 13.38 -12.28 -9.81
N THR A 250 14.17 -12.03 -10.89
CA THR A 250 14.05 -10.79 -11.70
C THR A 250 12.63 -10.63 -12.26
N ALA A 251 12.03 -11.71 -12.80
CA ALA A 251 10.68 -11.66 -13.35
C ALA A 251 9.61 -11.39 -12.28
N ARG A 252 9.77 -11.92 -11.06
CA ARG A 252 8.88 -11.60 -9.93
C ARG A 252 9.04 -10.13 -9.50
N LEU A 253 10.29 -9.63 -9.42
CA LEU A 253 10.57 -8.24 -9.08
C LEU A 253 9.98 -7.24 -10.08
N GLU A 254 10.03 -7.55 -11.37
CA GLU A 254 9.40 -6.74 -12.42
C GLU A 254 7.88 -6.61 -12.19
N LYS A 255 7.22 -7.69 -11.76
CA LYS A 255 5.78 -7.67 -11.45
C LYS A 255 5.44 -6.95 -10.15
N LEU A 256 6.37 -6.86 -9.21
CA LEU A 256 6.19 -6.11 -7.95
C LEU A 256 6.43 -4.60 -8.12
N LEU A 257 7.06 -4.17 -9.20
CA LEU A 257 7.36 -2.75 -9.44
C LEU A 257 6.12 -1.84 -9.32
N PRO A 258 4.95 -2.15 -9.89
CA PRO A 258 3.77 -1.32 -9.72
C PRO A 258 3.32 -1.17 -8.25
N ASP A 259 3.49 -2.23 -7.44
CA ASP A 259 3.18 -2.19 -6.02
C ASP A 259 4.21 -1.33 -5.24
N VAL A 260 5.49 -1.34 -5.66
CA VAL A 260 6.52 -0.46 -5.09
C VAL A 260 6.21 1.01 -5.41
N ILE A 261 5.83 1.32 -6.65
CA ILE A 261 5.40 2.67 -7.07
C ILE A 261 4.17 3.12 -6.28
N ALA A 262 3.24 2.22 -6.03
CA ALA A 262 2.01 2.50 -5.31
C ALA A 262 2.23 2.79 -3.83
N LEU A 263 3.27 2.22 -3.20
CA LEU A 263 3.64 2.56 -1.81
C LEU A 263 4.08 4.03 -1.65
N GLU A 264 4.58 4.65 -2.71
CA GLU A 264 5.01 6.05 -2.71
C GLU A 264 3.92 7.02 -3.15
N ASN A 265 2.85 6.52 -3.79
CA ASN A 265 1.88 7.37 -4.46
C ASN A 265 0.45 6.84 -4.31
N GLU A 266 -0.28 7.34 -3.31
CA GLU A 266 -1.72 7.03 -3.14
C GLU A 266 -2.56 7.34 -4.40
N ARG A 267 -2.06 8.19 -5.32
CA ARG A 267 -2.68 8.49 -6.62
C ARG A 267 -2.63 7.34 -7.63
N ALA A 268 -1.98 6.21 -7.30
CA ALA A 268 -1.96 5.02 -8.15
C ALA A 268 -3.30 4.25 -8.14
N ILE A 269 -4.23 4.57 -7.23
CA ILE A 269 -5.54 3.93 -7.14
C ILE A 269 -6.49 4.56 -8.14
N GLU A 270 -7.06 3.76 -9.04
CA GLU A 270 -8.16 4.15 -9.92
C GLU A 270 -9.49 3.65 -9.34
N LEU A 271 -10.25 4.56 -8.73
CA LEU A 271 -11.60 4.26 -8.25
C LEU A 271 -12.59 4.31 -9.43
N ARG A 272 -13.12 3.15 -9.80
CA ARG A 272 -14.19 3.04 -10.81
C ARG A 272 -15.54 3.03 -10.10
N THR A 273 -16.18 4.18 -10.11
CA THR A 273 -17.47 4.40 -9.43
C THR A 273 -18.68 3.92 -10.24
N GLU A 274 -18.48 3.58 -11.52
CA GLU A 274 -19.52 3.08 -12.42
C GLU A 274 -18.98 1.93 -13.28
N PRO A 275 -19.87 1.01 -13.70
CA PRO A 275 -19.50 0.01 -14.70
C PRO A 275 -19.09 0.67 -16.02
N ALA A 276 -18.16 0.05 -16.76
CA ALA A 276 -17.74 0.55 -18.06
C ALA A 276 -18.97 0.74 -18.98
N GLY A 277 -19.26 1.98 -19.37
CA GLY A 277 -20.34 2.32 -20.27
C GLY A 277 -20.08 1.76 -21.68
N LYS A 278 -21.14 1.60 -22.47
CA LYS A 278 -21.05 1.33 -23.92
C LYS A 278 -20.44 2.56 -24.62
N GLY A 279 -19.11 2.75 -24.49
CA GLY A 279 -18.42 3.85 -25.16
C GLY A 279 -18.34 3.66 -26.68
N PRO A 280 -18.33 4.74 -27.49
CA PRO A 280 -18.10 4.68 -28.93
C PRO A 280 -16.64 4.27 -29.18
N GLY A 281 -16.37 3.03 -29.53
CA GLY A 281 -15.01 2.54 -29.78
C GLY A 281 -14.90 1.06 -30.11
N VAL A 282 -16.00 0.44 -30.52
CA VAL A 282 -16.03 -1.02 -30.84
C VAL A 282 -15.05 -1.41 -31.96
N LEU A 283 -14.70 -0.54 -32.87
CA LEU A 283 -13.84 -0.86 -34.01
C LEU A 283 -12.32 -0.83 -33.72
N THR A 284 -11.87 -0.13 -32.68
CA THR A 284 -10.44 -0.05 -32.31
C THR A 284 -10.03 -1.14 -31.29
N LYS A 285 -10.98 -1.75 -30.58
CA LYS A 285 -10.74 -2.73 -29.50
C LYS A 285 -10.56 -4.19 -30.00
N ILE A 286 -10.95 -4.50 -31.23
CA ILE A 286 -11.02 -5.88 -31.73
C ILE A 286 -9.67 -6.42 -32.22
N LEU A 287 -8.67 -5.60 -32.47
CA LEU A 287 -7.48 -6.01 -33.22
C LEU A 287 -6.41 -6.77 -32.42
N ASN A 288 -6.43 -6.78 -31.05
CA ASN A 288 -5.34 -7.44 -30.29
C ASN A 288 -5.76 -8.16 -28.98
N ALA A 289 -7.03 -8.37 -28.68
CA ALA A 289 -7.45 -9.10 -27.48
C ALA A 289 -8.01 -10.47 -27.83
N VAL A 290 -7.40 -11.53 -27.32
CA VAL A 290 -8.04 -12.87 -27.30
C VAL A 290 -9.22 -12.77 -26.32
N ILE A 291 -10.42 -12.68 -26.87
CA ILE A 291 -11.67 -12.72 -26.11
C ILE A 291 -11.96 -14.17 -25.79
N PRO A 292 -12.06 -14.58 -24.50
CA PRO A 292 -12.38 -15.97 -24.19
C PRO A 292 -13.83 -16.29 -24.60
N GLU A 293 -14.07 -17.49 -25.08
CA GLU A 293 -15.41 -17.99 -25.37
C GLU A 293 -16.05 -18.59 -24.10
N HIS A 294 -15.23 -19.12 -23.21
CA HIS A 294 -15.59 -19.73 -21.94
C HIS A 294 -14.65 -19.25 -20.82
N LEU A 295 -15.11 -19.24 -19.57
CA LEU A 295 -14.32 -18.93 -18.39
C LEU A 295 -14.58 -19.94 -17.28
N ASP A 296 -13.52 -20.47 -16.68
CA ASP A 296 -13.57 -21.20 -15.43
C ASP A 296 -13.40 -20.22 -14.25
N ILE A 297 -14.43 -20.12 -13.41
CA ILE A 297 -14.52 -19.13 -12.33
C ILE A 297 -14.46 -19.82 -10.98
N ALA A 298 -13.52 -19.40 -10.14
CA ALA A 298 -13.38 -19.87 -8.77
C ALA A 298 -13.88 -18.82 -7.77
N PHE A 299 -14.74 -19.25 -6.83
CA PHE A 299 -15.12 -18.44 -5.67
C PHE A 299 -14.46 -19.00 -4.41
N LEU A 300 -13.73 -18.16 -3.70
CA LEU A 300 -13.06 -18.51 -2.45
C LEU A 300 -13.84 -17.95 -1.25
N TYR A 301 -14.16 -18.83 -0.31
CA TYR A 301 -14.94 -18.54 0.90
C TYR A 301 -14.11 -18.76 2.16
N SER A 302 -14.25 -17.86 3.14
CA SER A 302 -13.60 -17.97 4.45
C SER A 302 -14.20 -19.10 5.31
N CYS A 303 -15.50 -19.41 5.13
CA CYS A 303 -16.22 -20.46 5.81
C CYS A 303 -17.38 -20.98 4.92
N PRO A 304 -18.06 -22.06 5.28
CA PRO A 304 -19.29 -22.51 4.58
C PRO A 304 -20.37 -21.41 4.56
N PRO A 305 -21.17 -21.30 3.48
CA PRO A 305 -22.24 -20.29 3.37
C PRO A 305 -23.30 -20.35 4.48
N GLU A 306 -23.47 -21.51 5.11
CA GLU A 306 -24.41 -21.74 6.22
C GLU A 306 -23.93 -21.06 7.53
N GLU A 307 -22.63 -20.80 7.67
CA GLU A 307 -22.03 -20.27 8.89
C GLU A 307 -21.92 -18.73 8.89
N SER A 308 -22.09 -18.08 7.73
CA SER A 308 -21.91 -16.63 7.60
C SER A 308 -22.91 -16.02 6.62
N THR A 309 -23.66 -15.01 7.07
CA THR A 309 -24.54 -14.23 6.20
C THR A 309 -23.77 -13.52 5.08
N TRP A 310 -22.53 -13.10 5.35
CA TRP A 310 -21.63 -12.49 4.36
C TRP A 310 -21.28 -13.48 3.25
N VAL A 311 -20.79 -14.68 3.60
CA VAL A 311 -20.43 -15.70 2.63
C VAL A 311 -21.66 -16.19 1.87
N ARG A 312 -22.80 -16.33 2.55
CA ARG A 312 -24.07 -16.71 1.92
C ARG A 312 -24.53 -15.67 0.89
N ALA A 313 -24.38 -14.37 1.18
CA ALA A 313 -24.72 -13.34 0.22
C ALA A 313 -23.85 -13.42 -1.05
N HIS A 314 -22.56 -13.70 -0.91
CA HIS A 314 -21.66 -13.93 -2.05
C HIS A 314 -22.03 -15.21 -2.83
N ASP A 315 -22.40 -16.31 -2.12
CA ASP A 315 -22.82 -17.56 -2.77
C ASP A 315 -24.14 -17.39 -3.53
N ASP A 316 -25.09 -16.64 -2.99
CA ASP A 316 -26.33 -16.29 -3.70
C ASP A 316 -26.00 -15.50 -4.99
N GLY A 317 -25.07 -14.53 -4.91
CA GLY A 317 -24.60 -13.80 -6.09
C GLY A 317 -23.89 -14.69 -7.12
N ARG A 318 -23.09 -15.64 -6.66
CA ARG A 318 -22.46 -16.64 -7.53
C ARG A 318 -23.50 -17.47 -8.30
N LYS A 319 -24.56 -17.93 -7.63
CA LYS A 319 -25.65 -18.69 -8.27
C LYS A 319 -26.34 -17.86 -9.35
N VAL A 320 -26.61 -16.57 -9.08
CA VAL A 320 -27.20 -15.66 -10.07
C VAL A 320 -26.27 -15.51 -11.29
N LEU A 321 -24.97 -15.39 -11.08
CA LEU A 321 -23.99 -15.31 -12.16
C LEU A 321 -24.03 -16.59 -13.03
N GLU A 322 -24.01 -17.75 -12.41
CA GLU A 322 -24.06 -19.07 -13.08
C GLU A 322 -25.34 -19.22 -13.92
N ASP A 323 -26.47 -18.87 -13.34
CA ASP A 323 -27.78 -18.91 -14.04
C ASP A 323 -27.82 -17.97 -15.24
N ARG A 324 -27.29 -16.76 -15.13
CA ARG A 324 -27.28 -15.72 -16.20
C ARG A 324 -26.35 -16.03 -17.36
N LEU A 325 -25.20 -16.64 -17.09
CA LEU A 325 -24.17 -16.89 -18.12
C LEU A 325 -24.22 -18.32 -18.67
N GLY A 326 -24.83 -19.26 -17.94
CA GLY A 326 -25.03 -20.64 -18.37
C GLY A 326 -23.76 -21.31 -18.86
N SER A 327 -23.79 -21.89 -20.05
CA SER A 327 -22.65 -22.64 -20.64
C SER A 327 -21.40 -21.81 -20.96
N ARG A 328 -21.45 -20.50 -20.82
CA ARG A 328 -20.27 -19.63 -21.01
C ARG A 328 -19.31 -19.65 -19.84
N VAL A 329 -19.74 -20.17 -18.68
CA VAL A 329 -18.92 -20.26 -17.48
C VAL A 329 -19.03 -21.63 -16.84
N THR A 330 -17.93 -22.08 -16.22
CA THR A 330 -17.94 -23.16 -15.22
C THR A 330 -17.60 -22.53 -13.88
N VAL A 331 -18.46 -22.68 -12.88
CA VAL A 331 -18.27 -22.04 -11.59
C VAL A 331 -18.03 -23.08 -10.50
N LYS A 332 -16.94 -22.91 -9.73
CA LYS A 332 -16.58 -23.78 -8.61
C LYS A 332 -16.35 -22.97 -7.35
N THR A 333 -16.58 -23.60 -6.21
CA THR A 333 -16.40 -22.96 -4.89
C THR A 333 -15.33 -23.68 -4.09
N TRP A 334 -14.56 -22.90 -3.33
CA TRP A 334 -13.46 -23.37 -2.49
C TRP A 334 -13.62 -22.75 -1.10
N VAL A 335 -13.73 -23.61 -0.09
CA VAL A 335 -13.92 -23.18 1.30
C VAL A 335 -12.63 -23.40 2.07
N ARG A 336 -12.23 -22.42 2.90
CA ARG A 336 -10.99 -22.45 3.68
C ARG A 336 -10.82 -23.71 4.51
N GLY A 337 -11.85 -24.12 5.29
CA GLY A 337 -11.85 -25.38 6.04
C GLY A 337 -10.64 -25.58 6.96
N GLY A 338 -10.13 -24.51 7.56
CA GLY A 338 -8.94 -24.51 8.42
C GLY A 338 -7.59 -24.48 7.68
N LYS A 339 -7.57 -24.47 6.34
CA LYS A 339 -6.36 -24.34 5.53
C LYS A 339 -5.91 -22.89 5.42
N ASP A 340 -4.68 -22.68 4.97
CA ASP A 340 -4.20 -21.37 4.53
C ASP A 340 -4.93 -20.92 3.25
N TYR A 341 -5.12 -19.61 3.08
CA TYR A 341 -5.76 -19.06 1.87
C TYR A 341 -4.94 -19.31 0.60
N GLY A 342 -3.61 -19.35 0.70
CA GLY A 342 -2.73 -19.69 -0.41
C GLY A 342 -2.98 -21.11 -0.92
N GLU A 343 -3.14 -22.09 -0.01
CA GLU A 343 -3.39 -23.49 -0.40
C GLU A 343 -4.68 -23.68 -1.18
N ILE A 344 -5.78 -23.07 -0.74
CA ILE A 344 -7.05 -23.18 -1.45
C ILE A 344 -7.06 -22.43 -2.79
N LEU A 345 -6.32 -21.35 -2.85
CA LEU A 345 -6.18 -20.53 -4.06
C LEU A 345 -5.33 -21.25 -5.11
N GLU A 346 -4.19 -21.83 -4.72
CA GLU A 346 -3.38 -22.66 -5.62
C GLU A 346 -4.15 -23.90 -6.12
N ALA A 347 -4.95 -24.52 -5.26
CA ALA A 347 -5.83 -25.63 -5.67
C ALA A 347 -6.88 -25.18 -6.69
N ALA A 348 -7.47 -24.00 -6.52
CA ALA A 348 -8.44 -23.44 -7.47
C ALA A 348 -7.80 -23.14 -8.84
N ILE A 349 -6.57 -22.61 -8.84
CA ILE A 349 -5.81 -22.35 -10.08
C ILE A 349 -5.41 -23.65 -10.77
N ALA A 350 -4.93 -24.63 -10.01
CA ALA A 350 -4.54 -25.95 -10.55
C ALA A 350 -5.74 -26.69 -11.18
N ASP A 351 -6.96 -26.43 -10.70
CA ASP A 351 -8.21 -26.98 -11.27
C ASP A 351 -8.75 -26.15 -12.47
N GLY A 352 -7.93 -25.23 -13.01
CA GLY A 352 -8.20 -24.51 -14.25
C GLY A 352 -8.84 -23.13 -14.10
N GLY A 353 -8.87 -22.53 -12.91
CA GLY A 353 -9.51 -21.23 -12.67
C GLY A 353 -8.87 -20.09 -13.50
N ASP A 354 -9.64 -19.48 -14.41
CA ASP A 354 -9.25 -18.29 -15.20
C ASP A 354 -9.49 -16.98 -14.44
N VAL A 355 -10.52 -16.98 -13.60
CA VAL A 355 -10.98 -15.85 -12.79
C VAL A 355 -11.23 -16.31 -11.37
N VAL A 356 -10.63 -15.61 -10.42
CA VAL A 356 -10.78 -15.91 -8.99
C VAL A 356 -11.47 -14.74 -8.29
N PHE A 357 -12.60 -15.00 -7.66
CA PHE A 357 -13.27 -14.08 -6.74
C PHE A 357 -12.98 -14.50 -5.30
N ALA A 358 -12.12 -13.72 -4.63
CA ALA A 358 -11.83 -13.84 -3.21
C ALA A 358 -12.80 -12.94 -2.44
N THR A 359 -13.67 -13.54 -1.64
CA THR A 359 -14.85 -12.88 -1.04
C THR A 359 -14.56 -12.25 0.32
N ASP A 360 -13.34 -12.36 0.83
CA ASP A 360 -12.92 -11.80 2.10
C ASP A 360 -11.64 -10.97 1.94
N ALA A 361 -11.57 -9.83 2.62
CA ALA A 361 -10.43 -8.92 2.55
C ALA A 361 -9.11 -9.57 3.04
N GLY A 362 -9.17 -10.49 4.00
CA GLY A 362 -8.02 -11.23 4.50
C GLY A 362 -7.34 -12.12 3.45
N MET A 363 -7.99 -12.37 2.30
CA MET A 363 -7.41 -13.13 1.19
C MET A 363 -6.43 -12.32 0.32
N ILE A 364 -6.27 -11.02 0.57
CA ILE A 364 -5.53 -10.12 -0.33
C ILE A 364 -4.06 -10.53 -0.51
N SER A 365 -3.37 -10.91 0.56
CA SER A 365 -1.95 -11.31 0.49
C SER A 365 -1.77 -12.57 -0.36
N ALA A 366 -2.66 -13.57 -0.20
CA ALA A 366 -2.66 -14.78 -1.02
C ALA A 366 -2.94 -14.45 -2.51
N CYS A 367 -3.93 -13.59 -2.79
CA CYS A 367 -4.23 -13.14 -4.15
C CYS A 367 -3.07 -12.40 -4.81
N ARG A 368 -2.35 -11.52 -4.08
CA ARG A 368 -1.18 -10.80 -4.58
C ARG A 368 -0.03 -11.75 -4.90
N LYS A 369 0.26 -12.70 -3.99
CA LYS A 369 1.27 -13.73 -4.21
C LYS A 369 0.95 -14.54 -5.46
N ALA A 370 -0.29 -15.05 -5.58
CA ALA A 370 -0.73 -15.81 -6.74
C ALA A 370 -0.71 -15.00 -8.04
N ALA A 371 -1.10 -13.72 -8.01
CA ALA A 371 -1.04 -12.84 -9.20
C ALA A 371 0.39 -12.65 -9.71
N THR A 372 1.38 -12.68 -8.80
CA THR A 372 2.79 -12.63 -9.17
C THR A 372 3.25 -13.94 -9.83
N LEU A 373 2.75 -15.09 -9.38
CA LEU A 373 3.12 -16.41 -9.88
C LEU A 373 2.32 -16.83 -11.13
N HIS A 374 1.04 -16.44 -11.21
CA HIS A 374 0.08 -16.85 -12.26
C HIS A 374 -0.46 -15.65 -13.06
N PRO A 375 0.35 -15.02 -13.93
CA PRO A 375 -0.01 -13.77 -14.62
C PRO A 375 -1.17 -13.89 -15.61
N ASN A 376 -1.58 -15.10 -15.97
CA ASN A 376 -2.69 -15.35 -16.87
C ASN A 376 -4.04 -15.49 -16.15
N VAL A 377 -4.03 -15.63 -14.82
CA VAL A 377 -5.23 -15.72 -13.98
C VAL A 377 -5.65 -14.31 -13.54
N ARG A 378 -6.94 -14.05 -13.48
CA ARG A 378 -7.51 -12.77 -13.08
C ARG A 378 -7.99 -12.86 -11.65
N PHE A 379 -7.42 -12.03 -10.80
CA PHE A 379 -7.75 -12.01 -9.38
C PHE A 379 -8.61 -10.79 -9.02
N LEU A 380 -9.69 -11.06 -8.30
CA LEU A 380 -10.57 -10.05 -7.71
C LEU A 380 -10.71 -10.33 -6.21
N ASN A 381 -10.54 -9.30 -5.40
CA ASN A 381 -10.70 -9.42 -3.95
C ASN A 381 -11.76 -8.44 -3.44
N CYS A 382 -12.62 -8.91 -2.53
CA CYS A 382 -13.64 -8.08 -1.90
C CYS A 382 -13.02 -7.15 -0.86
N ALA A 383 -12.46 -6.07 -1.37
CA ALA A 383 -11.79 -5.01 -0.63
C ALA A 383 -11.97 -3.69 -1.37
N VAL A 384 -11.50 -2.60 -0.80
CA VAL A 384 -11.52 -1.29 -1.44
C VAL A 384 -10.32 -0.46 -1.00
N PHE A 385 -9.93 0.52 -1.81
CA PHE A 385 -8.86 1.47 -1.53
C PHE A 385 -7.49 0.78 -1.32
N GLN A 386 -7.20 -0.19 -2.19
CA GLN A 386 -5.94 -0.93 -2.19
C GLN A 386 -5.09 -0.57 -3.41
N PRO A 387 -3.78 -0.30 -3.23
CA PRO A 387 -2.90 0.16 -4.30
C PRO A 387 -2.27 -0.98 -5.13
N TYR A 388 -2.86 -2.17 -5.16
CA TYR A 388 -2.28 -3.35 -5.80
C TYR A 388 -2.76 -3.52 -7.23
N THR A 389 -1.84 -3.59 -8.19
CA THR A 389 -2.16 -3.63 -9.62
C THR A 389 -2.48 -5.03 -10.13
N GLY A 390 -1.90 -6.07 -9.54
CA GLY A 390 -2.12 -7.48 -9.94
C GLY A 390 -3.46 -8.06 -9.52
N VAL A 391 -4.16 -7.41 -8.59
CA VAL A 391 -5.46 -7.83 -8.05
C VAL A 391 -6.43 -6.67 -8.15
N ARG A 392 -7.60 -6.87 -8.77
CA ARG A 392 -8.64 -5.85 -8.77
C ARG A 392 -9.51 -5.95 -7.54
N MET A 393 -9.82 -4.80 -6.94
CA MET A 393 -10.71 -4.75 -5.79
C MET A 393 -12.14 -4.53 -6.24
N TYR A 394 -13.10 -5.02 -5.43
CA TYR A 394 -14.52 -4.73 -5.64
C TYR A 394 -15.23 -4.54 -4.31
N ASN A 395 -16.08 -3.53 -4.25
CA ASN A 395 -16.94 -3.22 -3.11
C ASN A 395 -18.08 -2.30 -3.54
N GLY A 396 -19.01 -1.98 -2.65
CA GLY A 396 -20.14 -1.10 -2.91
C GLY A 396 -20.13 0.18 -2.07
N ARG A 397 -20.80 1.23 -2.60
CA ARG A 397 -20.98 2.53 -1.97
C ARG A 397 -22.14 2.51 -0.96
N THR A 398 -21.99 1.74 0.12
CA THR A 398 -23.04 1.55 1.13
C THR A 398 -23.56 2.84 1.74
N TYR A 399 -22.76 3.90 1.78
CA TYR A 399 -23.16 5.20 2.30
C TYR A 399 -24.42 5.77 1.59
N GLU A 400 -24.63 5.43 0.31
CA GLU A 400 -25.83 5.85 -0.46
C GLU A 400 -27.10 5.25 0.17
N CYS A 401 -27.06 3.94 0.47
CA CYS A 401 -28.17 3.26 1.15
C CYS A 401 -28.35 3.76 2.59
N LYS A 402 -27.23 4.03 3.28
CA LYS A 402 -27.28 4.52 4.66
C LYS A 402 -27.89 5.92 4.79
N PHE A 403 -27.71 6.78 3.80
CA PHE A 403 -28.40 8.07 3.75
C PHE A 403 -29.92 7.89 3.73
N ILE A 404 -30.44 6.99 2.92
CA ILE A 404 -31.87 6.69 2.82
C ILE A 404 -32.39 6.12 4.12
N THR A 405 -31.71 5.10 4.66
CA THR A 405 -32.15 4.44 5.91
C THR A 405 -32.04 5.38 7.10
N GLY A 406 -31.09 6.34 7.08
CA GLY A 406 -31.01 7.43 8.04
C GLY A 406 -32.22 8.35 7.98
N ALA A 407 -32.63 8.76 6.77
CA ALA A 407 -33.82 9.59 6.58
C ALA A 407 -35.11 8.89 7.07
N VAL A 408 -35.22 7.57 6.79
CA VAL A 408 -36.34 6.77 7.32
C VAL A 408 -36.28 6.67 8.84
N ALA A 409 -35.10 6.45 9.44
CA ALA A 409 -34.91 6.37 10.88
C ALA A 409 -35.27 7.69 11.58
N GLY A 410 -34.84 8.82 11.04
CA GLY A 410 -35.18 10.16 11.52
C GLY A 410 -36.66 10.46 11.49
N ALA A 411 -37.36 10.05 10.41
CA ALA A 411 -38.81 10.21 10.27
C ALA A 411 -39.60 9.28 11.22
N MET A 412 -39.03 8.13 11.58
CA MET A 412 -39.73 7.09 12.36
C MET A 412 -39.35 7.09 13.87
N THR A 413 -38.31 7.80 14.27
CA THR A 413 -37.96 7.87 15.70
C THR A 413 -39.00 8.67 16.46
N ARG A 414 -39.22 8.31 17.76
CA ARG A 414 -40.03 9.07 18.71
C ARG A 414 -39.19 9.89 19.69
N SER A 415 -37.90 9.70 19.66
CA SER A 415 -36.89 10.47 20.37
C SER A 415 -35.92 11.06 19.36
N ASP A 416 -35.13 12.03 19.78
CA ASP A 416 -34.08 12.57 18.93
C ASP A 416 -32.83 11.66 18.83
N THR A 417 -32.84 10.51 19.55
CA THR A 417 -31.73 9.58 19.64
C THR A 417 -31.95 8.34 18.78
N ILE A 418 -30.97 8.00 17.93
CA ILE A 418 -30.99 6.85 17.00
C ILE A 418 -29.67 6.11 17.15
N GLY A 419 -29.71 4.78 17.27
CA GLY A 419 -28.52 3.94 17.36
C GLY A 419 -27.96 3.56 15.98
N TYR A 420 -26.66 3.49 15.91
CA TYR A 420 -25.95 2.95 14.74
C TYR A 420 -24.90 1.93 15.17
N VAL A 421 -25.01 0.70 14.70
CA VAL A 421 -24.02 -0.34 14.89
C VAL A 421 -23.14 -0.42 13.66
N ALA A 422 -21.90 0.05 13.76
CA ALA A 422 -20.89 -0.13 12.75
C ALA A 422 -20.19 -1.50 12.86
N ASN A 423 -19.72 -2.06 11.75
CA ASN A 423 -19.05 -3.36 11.77
C ASN A 423 -17.58 -3.23 12.21
N ASN A 424 -16.72 -2.74 11.32
CA ASN A 424 -15.28 -2.54 11.54
C ASN A 424 -14.87 -1.12 11.19
N PRO A 425 -13.86 -0.54 11.84
CA PRO A 425 -13.30 0.78 11.47
C PRO A 425 -12.42 0.69 10.22
N ILE A 426 -13.06 0.47 9.08
CA ILE A 426 -12.42 0.30 7.77
C ILE A 426 -12.82 1.41 6.81
N PHE A 427 -12.10 1.57 5.71
CA PHE A 427 -12.40 2.54 4.66
C PHE A 427 -13.88 2.48 4.23
N GLY A 428 -14.53 3.63 4.19
CA GLY A 428 -15.94 3.77 3.83
C GLY A 428 -16.94 3.55 4.97
N THR A 429 -16.56 2.96 6.12
CA THR A 429 -17.48 2.78 7.26
C THR A 429 -17.86 4.12 7.88
N THR A 430 -16.90 5.01 8.12
CA THR A 430 -17.15 6.36 8.65
C THR A 430 -18.07 7.16 7.73
N ALA A 431 -17.87 7.06 6.42
CA ALA A 431 -18.76 7.66 5.44
C ALA A 431 -20.20 7.12 5.53
N SER A 432 -20.36 5.82 5.79
CA SER A 432 -21.68 5.21 5.99
C SER A 432 -22.39 5.74 7.24
N VAL A 433 -21.64 5.90 8.35
CA VAL A 433 -22.16 6.52 9.59
C VAL A 433 -22.57 7.98 9.32
N ASN A 434 -21.71 8.76 8.68
CA ASN A 434 -21.94 10.16 8.37
C ASN A 434 -23.14 10.34 7.42
N ALA A 435 -23.25 9.54 6.38
CA ALA A 435 -24.38 9.58 5.47
C ALA A 435 -25.70 9.26 6.18
N PHE A 436 -25.70 8.26 7.06
CA PHE A 436 -26.86 7.95 7.91
C PHE A 436 -27.23 9.13 8.81
N ALA A 437 -26.25 9.76 9.46
CA ALA A 437 -26.46 10.91 10.33
C ALA A 437 -27.03 12.12 9.58
N LEU A 438 -26.54 12.38 8.38
CA LEU A 438 -27.06 13.45 7.49
C LEU A 438 -28.47 13.13 7.01
N GLY A 439 -28.75 11.88 6.64
CA GLY A 439 -30.10 11.44 6.27
C GLY A 439 -31.09 11.57 7.44
N ALA A 440 -30.72 11.17 8.64
CA ALA A 440 -31.54 11.30 9.84
C ALA A 440 -31.84 12.78 10.16
N ARG A 441 -30.83 13.64 10.07
CA ARG A 441 -30.97 15.09 10.29
C ARG A 441 -31.90 15.76 9.25
N MET A 442 -31.94 15.25 8.01
CA MET A 442 -32.82 15.78 6.98
C MET A 442 -34.30 15.68 7.36
N THR A 443 -34.72 14.64 8.08
CA THR A 443 -36.10 14.39 8.49
C THR A 443 -36.36 14.73 9.97
N ASN A 444 -35.34 14.69 10.79
CA ASN A 444 -35.37 15.14 12.18
C ASN A 444 -34.14 16.03 12.44
N PRO A 445 -34.28 17.37 12.44
CA PRO A 445 -33.16 18.29 12.63
C PRO A 445 -32.40 18.14 13.96
N ASN A 446 -33.03 17.55 14.98
CA ASN A 446 -32.42 17.31 16.29
C ASN A 446 -31.80 15.91 16.41
N ALA A 447 -31.87 15.09 15.35
CA ALA A 447 -31.38 13.70 15.41
C ALA A 447 -29.91 13.61 15.83
N ARG A 448 -29.68 12.81 16.86
CA ARG A 448 -28.37 12.42 17.39
C ARG A 448 -28.15 10.94 17.17
N ILE A 449 -27.00 10.57 16.63
CA ILE A 449 -26.66 9.19 16.32
C ILE A 449 -25.72 8.67 17.40
N VAL A 450 -26.16 7.70 18.17
CA VAL A 450 -25.31 6.98 19.13
C VAL A 450 -24.64 5.83 18.41
N LEU A 451 -23.33 5.96 18.21
CA LEU A 451 -22.51 5.00 17.48
C LEU A 451 -21.98 3.92 18.43
N ASP A 452 -22.16 2.67 18.06
CA ASP A 452 -21.50 1.53 18.70
C ASP A 452 -20.88 0.61 17.65
N TRP A 453 -19.96 -0.26 18.07
CA TRP A 453 -19.16 -1.08 17.16
C TRP A 453 -19.35 -2.57 17.44
N ALA A 454 -19.61 -3.34 16.38
CA ALA A 454 -19.71 -4.78 16.44
C ALA A 454 -18.37 -5.49 16.64
N CYS A 455 -17.27 -4.83 16.30
CA CYS A 455 -15.90 -5.36 16.52
C CYS A 455 -15.42 -5.26 17.97
N LEU A 456 -16.17 -4.60 18.86
CA LEU A 456 -15.89 -4.53 20.30
C LEU A 456 -16.52 -5.73 21.04
N PRO A 457 -15.99 -6.10 22.21
CA PRO A 457 -16.60 -7.14 23.05
C PRO A 457 -18.04 -6.83 23.45
N GLY A 458 -18.89 -7.87 23.56
CA GLY A 458 -20.29 -7.75 23.97
C GLY A 458 -21.26 -7.49 22.80
N ASP A 459 -22.55 -7.32 23.13
CA ASP A 459 -23.62 -7.06 22.15
C ASP A 459 -23.87 -5.57 22.00
N PRO A 460 -23.58 -4.95 20.84
CA PRO A 460 -23.77 -3.52 20.61
C PRO A 460 -25.25 -3.11 20.60
N VAL A 461 -26.16 -3.98 20.14
CA VAL A 461 -27.61 -3.68 20.17
C VAL A 461 -28.10 -3.60 21.61
N GLN A 462 -27.69 -4.54 22.45
CA GLN A 462 -28.04 -4.54 23.88
C GLN A 462 -27.52 -3.28 24.59
N ARG A 463 -26.29 -2.88 24.33
CA ARG A 463 -25.72 -1.64 24.90
C ARG A 463 -26.51 -0.37 24.50
N LEU A 464 -26.99 -0.31 23.25
CA LEU A 464 -27.82 0.80 22.77
C LEU A 464 -29.19 0.78 23.46
N LEU A 465 -29.82 -0.40 23.62
CA LEU A 465 -31.10 -0.53 24.34
C LEU A 465 -31.00 -0.14 25.79
N GLU A 466 -29.91 -0.45 26.48
CA GLU A 466 -29.63 -0.03 27.86
C GLU A 466 -29.52 1.48 28.00
N GLN A 467 -29.14 2.19 26.92
CA GLN A 467 -29.14 3.66 26.84
C GLN A 467 -30.54 4.25 26.48
N GLY A 468 -31.56 3.39 26.32
CA GLY A 468 -32.92 3.81 25.94
C GLY A 468 -33.12 4.08 24.47
N VAL A 469 -32.16 3.70 23.64
CA VAL A 469 -32.25 3.85 22.17
C VAL A 469 -33.10 2.72 21.58
N THR A 470 -34.18 3.06 20.87
CA THR A 470 -35.12 2.07 20.34
C THR A 470 -35.15 1.97 18.83
N VAL A 471 -34.68 2.98 18.08
CA VAL A 471 -34.50 2.92 16.64
C VAL A 471 -33.02 2.69 16.37
N ILE A 472 -32.67 1.59 15.72
CA ILE A 472 -31.29 1.12 15.55
C ILE A 472 -31.07 0.75 14.09
N SER A 473 -29.98 1.24 13.50
CA SER A 473 -29.40 0.74 12.25
C SER A 473 -28.32 -0.25 12.58
N ASN A 474 -28.53 -1.51 12.23
CA ASN A 474 -27.56 -2.58 12.45
C ASN A 474 -26.74 -2.84 11.17
N ARG A 475 -25.89 -3.86 11.22
CA ARG A 475 -25.03 -4.28 10.10
C ARG A 475 -25.87 -4.80 8.96
N GLU A 476 -25.67 -4.27 7.76
CA GLU A 476 -26.24 -4.77 6.53
C GLU A 476 -25.29 -5.82 5.89
N ILE A 477 -25.59 -7.09 6.05
CA ILE A 477 -24.83 -8.20 5.47
C ILE A 477 -25.83 -9.20 4.92
N VAL A 478 -26.64 -8.77 3.96
CA VAL A 478 -27.71 -9.60 3.38
C VAL A 478 -27.73 -9.47 1.85
N SER A 479 -28.16 -10.55 1.19
CA SER A 479 -28.50 -10.60 -0.22
C SER A 479 -29.99 -10.28 -0.45
N PRO A 480 -30.42 -10.08 -1.70
CA PRO A 480 -31.83 -9.88 -2.03
C PRO A 480 -32.75 -11.00 -1.49
N SER A 481 -32.28 -12.25 -1.44
CA SER A 481 -33.01 -13.38 -0.93
C SER A 481 -33.22 -13.38 0.60
N MET A 482 -32.32 -12.71 1.32
CA MET A 482 -32.28 -12.70 2.78
C MET A 482 -32.99 -11.49 3.41
N VAL A 483 -33.21 -10.44 2.66
CA VAL A 483 -33.66 -9.13 3.19
C VAL A 483 -35.01 -9.18 3.94
N GLN A 484 -35.87 -10.14 3.61
CA GLN A 484 -37.18 -10.32 4.27
C GLN A 484 -37.13 -11.22 5.51
N THR A 485 -36.08 -12.03 5.64
CA THR A 485 -35.93 -12.99 6.75
C THR A 485 -34.89 -12.56 7.79
N HIS A 486 -34.04 -11.57 7.45
CA HIS A 486 -32.96 -11.06 8.28
C HIS A 486 -33.06 -9.53 8.48
N PHE A 487 -34.29 -9.03 8.71
CA PHE A 487 -34.54 -7.60 8.87
C PHE A 487 -33.85 -6.99 10.11
N GLU A 488 -33.44 -7.81 11.07
CA GLU A 488 -32.60 -7.41 12.21
C GLU A 488 -31.20 -6.92 11.77
N MET A 489 -30.80 -7.23 10.55
CA MET A 489 -29.54 -6.71 9.96
C MET A 489 -29.68 -5.32 9.33
N GLY A 490 -30.90 -4.81 9.20
CA GLY A 490 -31.20 -3.49 8.66
C GLY A 490 -31.43 -2.42 9.72
N THR A 491 -32.30 -1.48 9.42
CA THR A 491 -32.80 -0.46 10.33
C THR A 491 -34.17 -0.86 10.85
N PHE A 492 -34.32 -0.92 12.16
CA PHE A 492 -35.55 -1.38 12.83
C PHE A 492 -35.84 -0.55 14.08
N ARG A 493 -37.05 -0.66 14.59
CA ARG A 493 -37.43 -0.15 15.91
C ARG A 493 -37.78 -1.29 16.83
N VAL A 494 -37.23 -1.28 18.05
CA VAL A 494 -37.62 -2.23 19.10
C VAL A 494 -38.88 -1.72 19.78
N LEU A 495 -39.90 -2.57 19.83
CA LEU A 495 -41.19 -2.26 20.47
C LEU A 495 -41.16 -2.61 21.95
N LEU A 496 -42.19 -2.16 22.70
CA LEU A 496 -42.27 -2.37 24.16
C LEU A 496 -42.31 -3.84 24.59
N ASP A 497 -42.76 -4.72 23.71
CA ASP A 497 -42.80 -6.18 23.91
C ASP A 497 -41.51 -6.87 23.50
N GLY A 498 -40.50 -6.11 23.07
CA GLY A 498 -39.22 -6.63 22.58
C GLY A 498 -39.23 -7.06 21.12
N SER A 499 -40.37 -7.04 20.44
CA SER A 499 -40.43 -7.37 18.99
C SER A 499 -39.81 -6.27 18.16
N LEU A 500 -39.33 -6.64 16.94
CA LEU A 500 -38.69 -5.74 16.00
C LEU A 500 -39.67 -5.29 14.92
N LEU A 501 -39.81 -3.98 14.76
CA LEU A 501 -40.49 -3.38 13.63
C LEU A 501 -39.49 -3.02 12.54
N PRO A 502 -39.43 -3.74 11.40
CA PRO A 502 -38.51 -3.40 10.32
C PRO A 502 -38.90 -2.04 9.72
N LEU A 503 -37.89 -1.24 9.40
CA LEU A 503 -38.06 0.08 8.79
C LEU A 503 -37.48 0.09 7.37
N ALA A 504 -36.18 -0.16 7.22
CA ALA A 504 -35.52 -0.19 5.93
C ALA A 504 -34.27 -1.08 6.02
N SER A 505 -34.00 -1.88 4.98
CA SER A 505 -32.88 -2.79 4.92
C SER A 505 -32.07 -2.57 3.65
N PRO A 506 -30.84 -2.10 3.74
CA PRO A 506 -29.89 -2.16 2.63
C PRO A 506 -29.57 -3.61 2.29
N PHE A 507 -29.32 -3.90 1.03
CA PHE A 507 -28.85 -5.20 0.60
C PHE A 507 -27.87 -5.11 -0.56
N TRP A 508 -27.06 -6.16 -0.72
CA TRP A 508 -26.04 -6.31 -1.74
C TRP A 508 -26.54 -7.26 -2.83
N ASP A 509 -26.58 -6.81 -4.08
CA ASP A 509 -26.76 -7.68 -5.23
C ASP A 509 -25.39 -8.03 -5.84
N TRP A 510 -24.71 -8.98 -5.21
CA TRP A 510 -23.44 -9.50 -5.70
C TRP A 510 -23.55 -10.15 -7.07
N GLY A 511 -24.72 -10.72 -7.41
CA GLY A 511 -24.96 -11.29 -8.72
C GLY A 511 -24.88 -10.26 -9.84
N GLU A 512 -25.44 -9.07 -9.60
CA GLU A 512 -25.35 -7.95 -10.53
C GLU A 512 -23.89 -7.46 -10.69
N LEU A 513 -23.14 -7.41 -9.60
CA LEU A 513 -21.74 -7.02 -9.63
C LEU A 513 -20.89 -8.05 -10.41
N TYR A 514 -21.03 -9.31 -10.09
CA TYR A 514 -20.27 -10.38 -10.75
C TYR A 514 -20.58 -10.47 -12.24
N ASP A 515 -21.86 -10.41 -12.62
CA ASP A 515 -22.29 -10.43 -14.03
C ASP A 515 -21.64 -9.29 -14.82
N LYS A 516 -21.67 -8.05 -14.30
CA LYS A 516 -21.03 -6.89 -14.96
C LYS A 516 -19.52 -7.06 -15.11
N ILE A 517 -18.83 -7.53 -14.06
CA ILE A 517 -17.39 -7.76 -14.11
C ILE A 517 -17.04 -8.84 -15.14
N VAL A 518 -17.72 -10.00 -15.11
CA VAL A 518 -17.43 -11.12 -16.02
C VAL A 518 -17.77 -10.73 -17.47
N ARG A 519 -18.85 -10.00 -17.71
CA ARG A 519 -19.15 -9.45 -19.05
C ARG A 519 -18.08 -8.49 -19.54
N SER A 520 -17.44 -7.72 -18.65
CA SER A 520 -16.31 -6.84 -19.03
C SER A 520 -15.09 -7.65 -19.49
N ILE A 521 -14.90 -8.87 -19.00
CA ILE A 521 -13.86 -9.78 -19.48
C ILE A 521 -14.22 -10.29 -20.89
N PHE A 522 -15.47 -10.71 -21.09
CA PHE A 522 -15.96 -11.17 -22.39
C PHE A 522 -16.01 -10.05 -23.46
N SER A 523 -16.12 -8.78 -23.06
CA SER A 523 -16.03 -7.65 -24.01
C SER A 523 -14.62 -7.16 -24.30
N GLY A 524 -13.61 -7.74 -23.63
CA GLY A 524 -12.21 -7.31 -23.75
C GLY A 524 -11.84 -6.06 -22.95
N ASP A 525 -12.78 -5.48 -22.21
CA ASP A 525 -12.55 -4.26 -21.40
C ASP A 525 -11.62 -4.49 -20.20
N TRP A 526 -11.38 -5.75 -19.83
CA TRP A 526 -10.41 -6.11 -18.80
C TRP A 526 -8.98 -5.66 -19.15
N LYS A 527 -8.60 -5.69 -20.44
CA LYS A 527 -7.22 -5.39 -20.91
C LYS A 527 -6.93 -3.90 -21.15
N THR A 528 -7.94 -3.02 -21.05
CA THR A 528 -7.80 -1.62 -21.46
C THR A 528 -7.06 -0.72 -20.49
N VAL A 529 -6.43 -1.26 -19.46
CA VAL A 529 -5.70 -0.49 -18.46
C VAL A 529 -4.21 -0.74 -18.63
N SER A 530 -3.45 0.35 -18.76
CA SER A 530 -1.98 0.31 -18.66
C SER A 530 -1.61 -0.27 -17.28
N GLY A 531 -0.68 -1.22 -17.22
CA GLY A 531 -0.35 -2.01 -16.03
C GLY A 531 0.19 -1.25 -14.81
N SER A 532 0.01 0.08 -14.75
CA SER A 532 0.50 0.95 -13.68
C SER A 532 -0.59 1.45 -12.72
N GLN A 533 -1.88 1.09 -12.91
CA GLN A 533 -2.96 1.56 -12.06
C GLN A 533 -3.64 0.41 -11.30
N ALA A 534 -3.88 0.61 -10.00
CA ALA A 534 -4.62 -0.29 -9.14
C ALA A 534 -6.13 -0.05 -9.29
N ILE A 535 -6.84 -0.97 -9.94
CA ILE A 535 -8.27 -0.82 -10.21
C ILE A 535 -9.09 -1.27 -9.01
N ASN A 536 -9.89 -0.35 -8.50
CA ASN A 536 -10.84 -0.58 -7.44
C ASN A 536 -12.27 -0.27 -7.94
N TYR A 537 -13.10 -1.30 -8.07
CA TYR A 537 -14.52 -1.12 -8.36
C TYR A 537 -15.26 -0.73 -7.09
N TRP A 538 -15.88 0.43 -7.09
CA TRP A 538 -16.64 0.95 -5.97
C TRP A 538 -17.99 1.48 -6.47
N TRP A 539 -18.89 0.55 -6.76
CA TRP A 539 -20.16 0.82 -7.42
C TRP A 539 -21.27 1.09 -6.40
N GLY A 540 -22.22 1.94 -6.79
CA GLY A 540 -23.34 2.36 -5.98
C GLY A 540 -24.69 1.86 -6.48
N MET A 541 -25.74 2.46 -5.94
CA MET A 541 -27.14 2.12 -6.25
C MET A 541 -27.48 2.29 -7.74
N ALA A 542 -26.94 3.31 -8.40
CA ALA A 542 -27.14 3.54 -9.83
C ALA A 542 -26.69 2.35 -10.71
N SER A 543 -25.76 1.55 -10.24
CA SER A 543 -25.28 0.36 -10.94
C SER A 543 -26.10 -0.90 -10.62
N GLY A 544 -27.05 -0.86 -9.69
CA GLY A 544 -27.87 -1.97 -9.27
C GLY A 544 -27.19 -2.98 -8.33
N VAL A 545 -25.93 -2.72 -7.90
CA VAL A 545 -25.20 -3.62 -6.98
C VAL A 545 -25.61 -3.45 -5.51
N LEU A 546 -26.31 -2.37 -5.22
CA LEU A 546 -26.86 -2.03 -3.91
C LEU A 546 -28.28 -1.51 -4.07
N ASP A 547 -29.16 -1.84 -3.13
CA ASP A 547 -30.46 -1.19 -3.04
C ASP A 547 -30.98 -1.20 -1.59
N VAL A 548 -32.11 -0.53 -1.36
CA VAL A 548 -32.78 -0.45 -0.06
C VAL A 548 -34.19 -1.00 -0.19
N LYS A 549 -34.52 -2.02 0.58
CA LYS A 549 -35.92 -2.49 0.77
C LYS A 549 -36.55 -1.64 1.87
N LEU A 550 -37.55 -0.87 1.51
CA LEU A 550 -38.42 -0.17 2.47
C LEU A 550 -39.46 -1.15 3.01
N SER A 551 -39.76 -1.04 4.30
CA SER A 551 -40.80 -1.88 4.92
C SER A 551 -42.20 -1.46 4.48
N ASP A 552 -43.04 -2.44 4.21
CA ASP A 552 -44.47 -2.22 3.88
C ASP A 552 -45.26 -1.72 5.10
N LEU A 553 -44.67 -1.72 6.30
CA LEU A 553 -45.25 -1.20 7.54
C LEU A 553 -44.97 0.30 7.77
N LEU A 554 -44.20 0.92 6.88
CA LEU A 554 -43.97 2.37 6.97
C LEU A 554 -45.21 3.17 6.57
N PRO A 555 -45.44 4.36 7.15
CA PRO A 555 -46.44 5.31 6.67
C PRO A 555 -46.19 5.68 5.20
N ASP A 556 -47.27 5.88 4.42
CA ASP A 556 -47.20 6.19 2.97
C ASP A 556 -46.23 7.34 2.65
N GLY A 557 -46.22 8.38 3.48
CA GLY A 557 -45.34 9.55 3.30
C GLY A 557 -43.86 9.19 3.46
N VAL A 558 -43.54 8.26 4.37
CA VAL A 558 -42.17 7.79 4.60
C VAL A 558 -41.73 6.83 3.49
N GLN A 559 -42.64 5.97 3.02
CA GLN A 559 -42.35 5.13 1.84
C GLN A 559 -42.10 5.99 0.60
N SER A 560 -42.94 7.01 0.35
CA SER A 560 -42.77 7.94 -0.78
C SER A 560 -41.44 8.71 -0.67
N LEU A 561 -41.08 9.18 0.52
CA LEU A 561 -39.79 9.84 0.76
C LEU A 561 -38.63 8.90 0.42
N GLY A 562 -38.64 7.68 0.97
CA GLY A 562 -37.61 6.69 0.68
C GLY A 562 -37.46 6.40 -0.81
N GLN A 563 -38.58 6.30 -1.54
CA GLN A 563 -38.56 6.06 -2.98
C GLN A 563 -37.98 7.28 -3.76
N ILE A 564 -38.34 8.50 -3.40
CA ILE A 564 -37.78 9.74 -4.00
C ILE A 564 -36.28 9.81 -3.77
N LEU A 565 -35.81 9.47 -2.57
CA LEU A 565 -34.38 9.46 -2.26
C LEU A 565 -33.63 8.39 -3.06
N LYS A 566 -34.22 7.20 -3.23
CA LYS A 566 -33.65 6.13 -4.09
C LYS A 566 -33.48 6.64 -5.53
N GLU A 567 -34.53 7.19 -6.11
CA GLU A 567 -34.50 7.71 -7.48
C GLU A 567 -33.47 8.84 -7.64
N GLY A 568 -33.46 9.79 -6.70
CA GLY A 568 -32.54 10.92 -6.74
C GLY A 568 -31.07 10.54 -6.54
N ILE A 569 -30.77 9.49 -5.79
CA ILE A 569 -29.40 8.95 -5.67
C ILE A 569 -29.01 8.21 -6.96
N CYS A 570 -29.92 7.41 -7.53
CA CYS A 570 -29.65 6.65 -8.75
C CYS A 570 -29.45 7.54 -9.97
N ASP A 571 -30.16 8.66 -10.08
CA ASP A 571 -30.00 9.63 -11.19
C ASP A 571 -28.95 10.73 -10.91
N GLY A 572 -28.36 10.76 -9.70
CA GLY A 572 -27.33 11.69 -9.27
C GLY A 572 -27.85 13.09 -8.88
N SER A 573 -29.19 13.31 -8.85
CA SER A 573 -29.77 14.58 -8.41
C SER A 573 -29.64 14.79 -6.89
N ILE A 574 -29.55 13.71 -6.12
CA ILE A 574 -29.27 13.70 -4.69
C ILE A 574 -27.89 13.09 -4.44
N GLN A 575 -27.04 13.86 -3.77
CA GLN A 575 -25.69 13.45 -3.39
C GLN A 575 -25.52 13.66 -1.89
N PRO A 576 -25.40 12.60 -1.08
CA PRO A 576 -25.41 12.69 0.39
C PRO A 576 -24.42 13.69 0.99
N PHE A 577 -23.23 13.83 0.39
CA PHE A 577 -22.16 14.71 0.87
C PHE A 577 -22.10 16.07 0.16
N ARG A 578 -23.09 16.44 -0.63
CA ARG A 578 -23.21 17.79 -1.22
C ARG A 578 -24.03 18.71 -0.31
N THR A 579 -23.57 18.89 0.90
CA THR A 579 -24.21 19.75 1.91
C THR A 579 -23.17 20.35 2.82
N ARG A 580 -23.56 21.33 3.61
CA ARG A 580 -22.69 21.91 4.64
C ARG A 580 -22.52 20.92 5.79
N ILE A 581 -21.26 20.53 6.07
CA ILE A 581 -20.94 19.49 7.05
C ILE A 581 -19.91 20.04 8.04
N PHE A 582 -20.23 19.96 9.32
CA PHE A 582 -19.30 20.16 10.43
C PHE A 582 -18.99 18.81 11.06
N ASP A 583 -17.76 18.65 11.53
CA ASP A 583 -17.39 17.50 12.34
C ASP A 583 -17.70 17.71 13.83
N GLN A 584 -17.41 16.68 14.63
CA GLN A 584 -17.61 16.67 16.08
C GLN A 584 -16.85 17.79 16.83
N HIS A 585 -15.80 18.35 16.22
CA HIS A 585 -14.98 19.44 16.79
C HIS A 585 -15.42 20.81 16.30
N GLY A 586 -16.45 20.87 15.45
CA GLY A 586 -16.96 22.11 14.87
C GLY A 586 -16.15 22.61 13.67
N GLU A 587 -15.26 21.82 13.12
CA GLU A 587 -14.54 22.13 11.89
C GLU A 587 -15.43 21.94 10.67
N LEU A 588 -15.35 22.88 9.74
CA LEU A 588 -16.09 22.82 8.48
C LEU A 588 -15.40 21.84 7.52
N ARG A 589 -16.01 20.69 7.26
CA ARG A 589 -15.50 19.64 6.35
C ARG A 589 -16.00 19.78 4.91
N ASN A 590 -17.18 20.34 4.73
CA ASN A 590 -17.71 20.73 3.40
C ASN A 590 -18.62 21.96 3.56
N ASP A 591 -18.50 22.93 2.68
CA ASP A 591 -19.36 24.13 2.65
C ASP A 591 -20.66 23.92 1.87
N GLY A 592 -20.83 22.78 1.19
CA GLY A 592 -21.97 22.40 0.37
C GLY A 592 -21.91 22.90 -1.09
N SER A 593 -20.84 23.57 -1.49
CA SER A 593 -20.67 24.05 -2.88
C SER A 593 -20.38 22.91 -3.85
N HIS A 594 -19.77 21.83 -3.37
CA HIS A 594 -19.38 20.65 -4.16
C HIS A 594 -19.67 19.34 -3.43
N THR A 595 -19.63 18.23 -4.13
CA THR A 595 -19.64 16.90 -3.55
C THR A 595 -18.21 16.50 -3.20
N LEU A 596 -18.02 15.84 -2.06
CA LEU A 596 -16.72 15.24 -1.71
C LEU A 596 -16.33 14.20 -2.77
N SER A 597 -15.04 14.12 -3.07
CA SER A 597 -14.51 13.13 -4.01
C SER A 597 -14.66 11.70 -3.47
N PRO A 598 -14.64 10.67 -4.31
CA PRO A 598 -14.67 9.28 -3.87
C PRO A 598 -13.56 8.93 -2.87
N GLU A 599 -12.37 9.50 -3.06
CA GLU A 599 -11.21 9.32 -2.19
C GLU A 599 -11.47 9.95 -0.81
N GLU A 600 -11.94 11.20 -0.76
CA GLU A 600 -12.31 11.88 0.49
C GLU A 600 -13.41 11.12 1.25
N ILE A 601 -14.39 10.57 0.53
CA ILE A 601 -15.47 9.79 1.14
C ILE A 601 -14.93 8.48 1.73
N LEU A 602 -14.09 7.75 0.99
CA LEU A 602 -13.53 6.47 1.46
C LEU A 602 -12.59 6.64 2.65
N SER A 603 -11.77 7.69 2.64
CA SER A 603 -10.75 7.94 3.65
C SER A 603 -11.24 8.76 4.85
N MET A 604 -12.57 9.03 4.99
CA MET A 604 -13.10 9.74 6.14
C MET A 604 -12.68 9.10 7.47
N ASP A 605 -12.01 9.88 8.31
CA ASP A 605 -11.55 9.53 9.65
C ASP A 605 -12.23 10.37 10.77
N TRP A 606 -13.27 11.12 10.42
CA TRP A 606 -14.03 12.02 11.28
C TRP A 606 -15.53 11.76 11.19
N PHE A 607 -16.28 12.12 12.23
CA PHE A 607 -17.74 12.02 12.26
C PHE A 607 -18.41 13.39 12.22
N CYS A 608 -19.65 13.42 11.70
CA CYS A 608 -20.50 14.61 11.73
C CYS A 608 -20.80 15.03 13.18
N ASP A 609 -21.06 16.32 13.38
CA ASP A 609 -21.35 16.96 14.67
C ASP A 609 -22.59 16.40 15.42
N ASN A 610 -23.46 15.65 14.71
CA ASN A 610 -24.60 14.95 15.30
C ASN A 610 -24.35 13.45 15.57
N VAL A 611 -23.11 12.98 15.51
CA VAL A 611 -22.72 11.61 15.87
C VAL A 611 -22.05 11.63 17.23
N ASP A 612 -22.52 10.78 18.13
CA ASP A 612 -21.93 10.54 19.45
C ASP A 612 -21.19 9.20 19.43
N GLY A 613 -19.87 9.24 19.42
CA GLY A 613 -19.00 8.07 19.34
C GLY A 613 -17.64 8.39 18.75
N CYS A 614 -16.76 7.42 18.68
CA CYS A 614 -15.42 7.56 18.12
C CYS A 614 -15.00 6.29 17.38
N ILE A 615 -13.93 6.37 16.59
CA ILE A 615 -13.25 5.20 16.02
C ILE A 615 -12.54 4.47 17.18
N PRO A 616 -12.77 3.16 17.39
CA PRO A 616 -12.15 2.43 18.49
C PRO A 616 -10.66 2.23 18.28
N ASP A 617 -9.88 2.23 19.35
CA ASP A 617 -8.50 1.85 19.32
C ASP A 617 -8.35 0.39 18.87
N PHE A 618 -7.30 0.09 18.07
CA PHE A 618 -7.04 -1.26 17.55
C PHE A 618 -6.91 -2.30 18.67
N SER A 619 -6.32 -1.93 19.80
CA SER A 619 -6.12 -2.82 20.95
C SER A 619 -7.42 -3.28 21.64
N LEU A 620 -8.54 -2.57 21.39
CA LEU A 620 -9.86 -2.89 21.95
C LEU A 620 -10.66 -3.85 21.06
N LEU A 621 -10.20 -4.12 19.84
CA LEU A 621 -10.91 -4.97 18.90
C LEU A 621 -10.85 -6.45 19.32
N ARG A 622 -11.92 -7.19 19.02
CA ARG A 622 -11.88 -8.65 19.13
C ARG A 622 -10.89 -9.23 18.12
N PRO A 623 -10.13 -10.29 18.49
CA PRO A 623 -9.05 -10.84 17.66
C PRO A 623 -9.47 -11.21 16.21
N GLU A 624 -10.69 -11.72 16.03
CA GLU A 624 -11.22 -12.13 14.72
C GLU A 624 -11.42 -10.97 13.72
N HIS A 625 -11.43 -9.73 14.20
CA HIS A 625 -11.53 -8.52 13.36
C HIS A 625 -10.14 -7.94 13.01
N GLY A 626 -9.10 -8.38 13.70
CA GLY A 626 -7.75 -7.79 13.60
C GLY A 626 -7.19 -7.84 12.18
N GLU A 627 -7.28 -8.97 11.48
CA GLU A 627 -6.75 -9.12 10.11
C GLU A 627 -7.46 -8.17 9.12
N THR A 628 -8.80 -8.15 9.12
CA THR A 628 -9.57 -7.24 8.25
C THR A 628 -9.22 -5.78 8.49
N VAL A 629 -9.09 -5.37 9.76
CA VAL A 629 -8.79 -3.99 10.12
C VAL A 629 -7.33 -3.63 9.81
N ARG A 630 -6.38 -4.55 9.87
CA ARG A 630 -4.99 -4.32 9.40
C ARG A 630 -4.94 -4.04 7.91
N VAL A 631 -5.74 -4.73 7.12
CA VAL A 631 -5.78 -4.60 5.65
C VAL A 631 -6.57 -3.38 5.20
N LEU A 632 -7.76 -3.16 5.77
CA LEU A 632 -8.72 -2.15 5.33
C LEU A 632 -8.94 -1.01 6.33
N GLY A 633 -8.29 -1.03 7.50
CA GLY A 633 -8.51 -0.07 8.57
C GLY A 633 -8.07 1.35 8.21
N LEU A 634 -8.78 2.33 8.74
CA LEU A 634 -8.47 3.75 8.59
C LEU A 634 -7.08 4.13 9.14
N TYR A 635 -6.53 3.34 10.04
CA TYR A 635 -5.21 3.52 10.66
C TYR A 635 -4.19 2.44 10.26
N ARG A 636 -4.42 1.73 9.15
CA ARG A 636 -3.52 0.66 8.66
C ARG A 636 -2.07 1.10 8.50
N ASP A 637 -1.84 2.35 8.08
CA ASP A 637 -0.49 2.88 7.84
C ASP A 637 0.27 3.17 9.14
N SER A 638 -0.44 3.27 10.28
CA SER A 638 0.16 3.41 11.61
C SER A 638 0.42 2.07 12.31
N LEU A 639 -0.13 0.97 11.80
CA LEU A 639 0.10 -0.36 12.32
C LEU A 639 1.35 -0.96 11.67
N LEU A 640 2.35 -1.26 12.49
CA LEU A 640 3.48 -2.06 12.03
C LEU A 640 2.99 -3.48 11.68
N PRO A 641 3.56 -4.14 10.66
CA PRO A 641 3.29 -5.55 10.40
C PRO A 641 3.59 -6.35 11.69
N GLU A 642 2.77 -7.36 11.98
CA GLU A 642 3.13 -8.31 13.04
C GLU A 642 4.45 -8.97 12.66
N ALA A 643 5.37 -9.08 13.64
CA ALA A 643 6.61 -9.81 13.46
C ALA A 643 6.26 -11.23 13.03
N GLY A 644 6.47 -11.54 11.76
CA GLY A 644 6.42 -12.91 11.27
C GLY A 644 7.55 -13.66 11.96
N GLY A 645 7.22 -14.70 12.74
CA GLY A 645 8.23 -15.49 13.43
C GLY A 645 9.24 -16.06 12.44
N ASP A 646 10.52 -16.05 12.84
CA ASP A 646 11.68 -16.71 12.19
C ASP A 646 11.77 -16.55 10.66
N GLN A 647 11.99 -15.31 10.18
CA GLN A 647 12.24 -15.06 8.75
C GLN A 647 13.74 -14.97 8.40
N LEU A 648 14.66 -14.84 9.37
CA LEU A 648 16.12 -14.77 9.16
C LEU A 648 16.85 -16.05 9.57
#